data_4e51255137bb65dfea855629480521b8
#
_entry.id   4e51255137bb65dfea855629480521b8
#
_cell.length_a   1.000
_cell.length_b   1.000
_cell.length_c   1.000
_cell.angle_alpha   90.00
_cell.angle_beta   90.00
_cell.angle_gamma   90.00
#
_symmetry.space_group_name_H-M   'P 1'
#
loop_
_entity.id
_entity.type
_entity.pdbx_description
1 polymer ?
#
loop_
_entity_poly.entity_id
_entity_poly.type
_entity_poly.pdbx_seq_one_letter_code
_entity_poly.pdbx_strand_id
1 'polypeptide(L)'
;LEAEGVLDVITYKDIEAAVEPKPIPIRMRTYVGIERFLQYPLANDKVRYVGEPVAVVVAKNRYLAEDALDAIVVDYHLLPPVMDVWQSMKGDSLLFEEHGTNLAYEYASSLGDVERAFNEADYTRKEEFRCHRHTANPLETRGLVASYSSGREELTVWGETKVPHFNRGVLSSLLQMPEHRIHYIEPDVGGGFGVRGEFYPENFLVPFAAKKCKVPVKWIEDRLEHLISANHSREHICELEIAAKKDGTILGMRTKIYGALGGYVRTHGASVPVSTAAMLKGPYHIPNYEWDVKCLLTNKVGMGTFSAPGRYESCFFRERLLDIMASDLGIDPAELRLKNFIPQSAMPYELGKTRPEEPSIFYDSGDYPAVFKKALELIDYETTKHLNGQNHSGKLHGVGLASFVKSTGTGTPYEGARIAITGPEAIAVYLGIATLGQGHETVMAQICADGLGVPIEYISVYHGSTDLFPFSGGTFASRGTTLAGNAVFGAAQILKERILQISAGHLDVNPSEIQFVRGHVYRNNSPNADPVMTLGDVLDLATLTNQDNQYEVGLETTHVFQSSQPCYPCGSHAVHLTVDPETGEIEILKYVIAEDVGRVVNPLLLTGQVVGAAAQGVGATILEELVYDNDGQPLSGSFMDYLLPTSVDVPKFEVAILDLDPSPINPLGVKGAGEIGIVATGAALSNAVSNALGISVKGLPLSPSNLKALIEEKAT
;
A
#
# COMPACT_ATOMS: atom_id res chain seq x y z
N LEU A 1 -6.68 -35.81 19.30
CA LEU A 1 -6.19 -35.72 20.71
C LEU A 1 -5.36 -36.95 21.15
N GLU A 2 -5.51 -38.10 20.51
CA GLU A 2 -4.75 -39.32 20.86
C GLU A 2 -3.33 -39.33 20.27
N ALA A 3 -3.00 -38.46 19.32
CA ALA A 3 -1.67 -38.32 18.74
C ALA A 3 -0.66 -37.83 19.76
N GLU A 4 0.59 -38.33 19.68
CA GLU A 4 1.65 -38.03 20.62
C GLU A 4 1.95 -36.52 20.64
N GLY A 5 1.98 -35.96 21.84
CA GLY A 5 2.36 -34.55 22.06
C GLY A 5 1.31 -33.52 21.67
N VAL A 6 0.15 -33.91 21.18
CA VAL A 6 -0.99 -33.01 20.95
C VAL A 6 -1.58 -32.58 22.27
N LEU A 7 -1.74 -31.26 22.45
CA LEU A 7 -2.32 -30.64 23.64
C LEU A 7 -3.81 -30.35 23.44
N ASP A 8 -4.19 -29.90 22.25
CA ASP A 8 -5.57 -29.56 21.92
C ASP A 8 -5.80 -29.58 20.41
N VAL A 9 -7.06 -29.75 20.02
CA VAL A 9 -7.55 -29.57 18.64
C VAL A 9 -8.75 -28.65 18.71
N ILE A 10 -8.65 -27.48 18.10
CA ILE A 10 -9.64 -26.41 18.18
C ILE A 10 -10.44 -26.39 16.88
N THR A 11 -11.76 -26.44 17.00
CA THR A 11 -12.73 -26.31 15.94
C THR A 11 -13.62 -25.09 16.15
N TYR A 12 -14.50 -24.79 15.20
CA TYR A 12 -15.48 -23.70 15.37
C TYR A 12 -16.34 -23.88 16.64
N LYS A 13 -16.70 -25.10 16.99
CA LYS A 13 -17.49 -25.40 18.21
C LYS A 13 -16.76 -25.03 19.49
N ASP A 14 -15.44 -25.13 19.51
CA ASP A 14 -14.62 -24.70 20.65
C ASP A 14 -14.64 -23.18 20.82
N ILE A 15 -14.66 -22.45 19.70
CA ILE A 15 -14.81 -20.99 19.71
C ILE A 15 -16.19 -20.61 20.24
N GLU A 16 -17.25 -21.23 19.69
CA GLU A 16 -18.65 -20.99 20.08
C GLU A 16 -18.90 -21.30 21.55
N ALA A 17 -18.23 -22.31 22.12
CA ALA A 17 -18.33 -22.64 23.53
C ALA A 17 -17.62 -21.63 24.47
N ALA A 18 -16.65 -20.88 23.96
CA ALA A 18 -15.81 -19.97 24.74
C ALA A 18 -16.19 -18.50 24.62
N VAL A 19 -16.63 -18.06 23.43
CA VAL A 19 -17.02 -16.68 23.11
C VAL A 19 -18.19 -16.67 22.12
N GLU A 20 -18.94 -15.59 22.06
CA GLU A 20 -19.89 -15.36 20.96
C GLU A 20 -19.13 -15.20 19.65
N PRO A 21 -19.28 -16.10 18.67
CA PRO A 21 -18.54 -16.02 17.42
C PRO A 21 -18.90 -14.77 16.62
N LYS A 22 -17.88 -14.05 16.19
CA LYS A 22 -18.03 -12.86 15.32
C LYS A 22 -17.14 -13.00 14.10
N PRO A 23 -17.56 -12.49 12.93
CA PRO A 23 -16.70 -12.43 11.77
C PRO A 23 -15.60 -11.39 11.97
N ILE A 24 -14.51 -11.56 11.24
CA ILE A 24 -13.39 -10.62 11.18
C ILE A 24 -13.89 -9.33 10.52
N PRO A 25 -13.83 -8.17 11.21
CA PRO A 25 -14.40 -6.92 10.69
C PRO A 25 -13.53 -6.32 9.57
N ILE A 26 -14.17 -5.54 8.71
CA ILE A 26 -13.45 -4.66 7.78
C ILE A 26 -12.88 -3.44 8.51
N ARG A 27 -11.73 -2.94 8.03
CA ARG A 27 -11.13 -1.73 8.59
C ARG A 27 -11.79 -0.45 8.08
N MET A 28 -12.21 -0.42 6.81
CA MET A 28 -12.85 0.73 6.20
C MET A 28 -14.37 0.59 6.27
N ARG A 29 -15.01 1.34 7.16
CA ARG A 29 -16.46 1.27 7.46
C ARG A 29 -17.37 1.95 6.43
N THR A 30 -16.83 2.49 5.34
CA THR A 30 -17.59 3.24 4.33
C THR A 30 -18.38 2.35 3.34
N TYR A 31 -18.20 1.03 3.41
CA TYR A 31 -18.84 0.07 2.51
C TYR A 31 -20.02 -0.60 3.21
N VAL A 32 -21.21 -0.02 3.09
CA VAL A 32 -22.42 -0.55 3.74
C VAL A 32 -22.92 -1.80 3.04
N GLY A 33 -23.32 -2.81 3.80
CA GLY A 33 -23.95 -4.03 3.30
C GLY A 33 -22.99 -5.18 2.98
N ILE A 34 -21.65 -4.97 3.10
CA ILE A 34 -20.67 -6.04 2.88
C ILE A 34 -20.45 -6.90 4.13
N GLU A 35 -20.95 -6.50 5.28
CA GLU A 35 -20.78 -7.19 6.57
C GLU A 35 -21.33 -8.63 6.56
N ARG A 36 -22.28 -8.92 5.68
CA ARG A 36 -22.86 -10.25 5.48
C ARG A 36 -21.92 -11.24 4.76
N PHE A 37 -20.82 -10.76 4.19
CA PHE A 37 -19.84 -11.57 3.43
C PHE A 37 -18.48 -11.65 4.12
N LEU A 38 -18.42 -11.40 5.43
CA LEU A 38 -17.19 -11.44 6.21
C LEU A 38 -16.84 -12.86 6.63
N GLN A 39 -15.54 -13.13 6.77
CA GLN A 39 -14.99 -14.42 7.16
C GLN A 39 -14.98 -14.58 8.68
N TYR A 40 -15.40 -15.75 9.18
CA TYR A 40 -15.13 -16.15 10.55
C TYR A 40 -13.70 -16.70 10.70
N PRO A 41 -13.11 -16.67 11.92
CA PRO A 41 -11.75 -17.20 12.14
C PRO A 41 -11.57 -18.66 11.80
N LEU A 42 -12.59 -19.51 11.94
CA LEU A 42 -12.66 -20.88 11.44
C LEU A 42 -13.96 -21.10 10.67
N ALA A 43 -13.91 -21.94 9.65
CA ALA A 43 -15.09 -22.35 8.92
C ALA A 43 -16.08 -23.07 9.85
N ASN A 44 -17.37 -22.73 9.71
CA ASN A 44 -18.44 -23.33 10.51
C ASN A 44 -19.09 -24.52 9.76
N ASP A 45 -19.80 -24.22 8.68
CA ASP A 45 -20.64 -25.15 7.92
C ASP A 45 -20.16 -25.31 6.46
N LYS A 46 -19.45 -24.32 5.94
CA LYS A 46 -19.01 -24.25 4.55
C LYS A 46 -17.63 -23.60 4.44
N VAL A 47 -16.77 -24.19 3.61
CA VAL A 47 -15.54 -23.59 3.11
C VAL A 47 -15.78 -22.97 1.73
N ARG A 48 -15.14 -21.82 1.45
CA ARG A 48 -15.39 -21.05 0.23
C ARG A 48 -14.18 -20.88 -0.66
N TYR A 49 -12.99 -21.28 -0.18
CA TYR A 49 -11.75 -21.31 -0.97
C TYR A 49 -10.77 -22.33 -0.40
N VAL A 50 -9.84 -22.79 -1.24
CA VAL A 50 -8.75 -23.68 -0.81
C VAL A 50 -7.75 -22.88 0.01
N GLY A 51 -7.48 -23.33 1.24
CA GLY A 51 -6.66 -22.61 2.24
C GLY A 51 -7.48 -21.95 3.36
N GLU A 52 -8.83 -22.08 3.35
CA GLU A 52 -9.65 -21.62 4.46
C GLU A 52 -9.45 -22.52 5.69
N PRO A 53 -9.14 -21.95 6.88
CA PRO A 53 -8.87 -22.75 8.07
C PRO A 53 -10.13 -23.42 8.62
N VAL A 54 -10.03 -24.74 8.88
CA VAL A 54 -11.13 -25.57 9.41
C VAL A 54 -10.87 -26.06 10.85
N ALA A 55 -9.61 -26.21 11.24
CA ALA A 55 -9.21 -26.63 12.58
C ALA A 55 -7.80 -26.12 12.91
N VAL A 56 -7.47 -26.08 14.20
CA VAL A 56 -6.13 -25.75 14.73
C VAL A 56 -5.66 -26.88 15.61
N VAL A 57 -4.46 -27.40 15.35
CA VAL A 57 -3.78 -28.35 16.24
C VAL A 57 -2.76 -27.60 17.08
N VAL A 58 -2.82 -27.81 18.40
CA VAL A 58 -1.84 -27.31 19.36
C VAL A 58 -1.03 -28.50 19.87
N ALA A 59 0.28 -28.50 19.65
CA ALA A 59 1.17 -29.59 20.07
C ALA A 59 2.44 -29.04 20.72
N LYS A 60 3.24 -29.92 21.32
CA LYS A 60 4.49 -29.55 22.02
C LYS A 60 5.55 -28.90 21.13
N ASN A 61 5.54 -29.20 19.84
CA ASN A 61 6.41 -28.63 18.83
C ASN A 61 5.77 -28.71 17.46
N ARG A 62 6.36 -28.02 16.46
CA ARG A 62 5.88 -27.94 15.08
C ARG A 62 5.74 -29.31 14.42
N TYR A 63 6.72 -30.19 14.59
CA TYR A 63 6.71 -31.50 13.91
C TYR A 63 5.53 -32.37 14.33
N LEU A 64 5.28 -32.42 15.65
CA LEU A 64 4.12 -33.15 16.19
C LEU A 64 2.78 -32.51 15.79
N ALA A 65 2.76 -31.19 15.59
CA ALA A 65 1.56 -30.50 15.10
C ALA A 65 1.29 -30.87 13.62
N GLU A 66 2.31 -30.86 12.78
CA GLU A 66 2.21 -31.22 11.37
C GLU A 66 1.83 -32.69 11.19
N ASP A 67 2.47 -33.63 11.90
CA ASP A 67 2.10 -35.07 11.90
C ASP A 67 0.65 -35.28 12.33
N ALA A 68 0.15 -34.46 13.26
CA ALA A 68 -1.24 -34.58 13.72
C ALA A 68 -2.26 -33.99 12.74
N LEU A 69 -1.87 -33.08 11.85
CA LEU A 69 -2.75 -32.58 10.78
C LEU A 69 -3.16 -33.71 9.83
N ASP A 70 -2.27 -34.65 9.49
CA ASP A 70 -2.55 -35.78 8.63
C ASP A 70 -3.59 -36.75 9.23
N ALA A 71 -3.78 -36.70 10.56
CA ALA A 71 -4.80 -37.49 11.24
C ALA A 71 -6.19 -36.85 11.23
N ILE A 72 -6.32 -35.60 10.76
CA ILE A 72 -7.61 -34.88 10.67
C ILE A 72 -8.29 -35.29 9.35
N VAL A 73 -9.44 -35.98 9.46
CA VAL A 73 -10.26 -36.34 8.30
C VAL A 73 -11.41 -35.34 8.19
N VAL A 74 -11.51 -34.65 7.05
CA VAL A 74 -12.63 -33.76 6.72
C VAL A 74 -13.41 -34.39 5.56
N ASP A 75 -14.70 -34.63 5.75
CA ASP A 75 -15.61 -35.10 4.71
C ASP A 75 -16.26 -33.91 4.02
N TYR A 76 -15.88 -33.65 2.76
CA TYR A 76 -16.37 -32.53 1.97
C TYR A 76 -17.48 -32.95 1.01
N HIS A 77 -18.60 -32.24 1.10
CA HIS A 77 -19.60 -32.26 0.02
C HIS A 77 -19.27 -31.13 -0.96
N LEU A 78 -18.80 -31.48 -2.16
CA LEU A 78 -18.38 -30.54 -3.17
C LEU A 78 -19.57 -29.81 -3.79
N LEU A 79 -19.48 -28.49 -3.88
CA LEU A 79 -20.43 -27.62 -4.55
C LEU A 79 -19.79 -27.03 -5.83
N PRO A 80 -20.60 -26.67 -6.86
CA PRO A 80 -20.06 -26.05 -8.07
C PRO A 80 -19.36 -24.72 -7.76
N PRO A 81 -18.06 -24.58 -8.11
CA PRO A 81 -17.32 -23.36 -7.80
C PRO A 81 -17.64 -22.22 -8.76
N VAL A 82 -17.50 -20.99 -8.26
CA VAL A 82 -17.61 -19.73 -9.02
C VAL A 82 -16.21 -19.17 -9.18
N MET A 83 -15.63 -19.26 -10.40
CA MET A 83 -14.22 -18.97 -10.61
C MET A 83 -13.93 -17.62 -11.27
N ASP A 84 -14.93 -16.97 -11.85
CA ASP A 84 -14.77 -15.65 -12.47
C ASP A 84 -15.96 -14.72 -12.19
N VAL A 85 -15.77 -13.44 -12.50
CA VAL A 85 -16.78 -12.40 -12.25
C VAL A 85 -18.05 -12.57 -13.08
N TRP A 86 -17.97 -13.21 -14.27
CA TRP A 86 -19.14 -13.41 -15.13
C TRP A 86 -20.02 -14.54 -14.61
N GLN A 87 -19.41 -15.65 -14.15
CA GLN A 87 -20.11 -16.70 -13.43
C GLN A 87 -20.76 -16.16 -12.16
N SER A 88 -20.02 -15.32 -11.42
CA SER A 88 -20.52 -14.69 -10.21
C SER A 88 -21.74 -13.79 -10.47
N MET A 89 -21.69 -12.97 -11.52
CA MET A 89 -22.82 -12.11 -11.93
C MET A 89 -24.04 -12.89 -12.39
N LYS A 90 -23.84 -14.04 -13.02
CA LYS A 90 -24.91 -14.90 -13.51
C LYS A 90 -25.74 -15.47 -12.37
N GLY A 91 -25.08 -15.77 -11.23
CA GLY A 91 -25.77 -16.20 -10.01
C GLY A 91 -26.36 -17.61 -10.05
N ASP A 92 -25.91 -18.48 -10.98
CA ASP A 92 -26.35 -19.88 -11.04
C ASP A 92 -25.87 -20.68 -9.82
N SER A 93 -24.74 -20.26 -9.23
CA SER A 93 -24.14 -20.78 -8.00
C SER A 93 -23.87 -19.64 -7.04
N LEU A 94 -24.30 -19.75 -5.80
CA LEU A 94 -24.15 -18.70 -4.78
C LEU A 94 -23.17 -19.16 -3.69
N LEU A 95 -22.25 -18.29 -3.30
CA LEU A 95 -21.35 -18.55 -2.18
C LEU A 95 -22.09 -18.42 -0.83
N PHE A 96 -23.15 -17.59 -0.81
CA PHE A 96 -24.01 -17.34 0.35
C PHE A 96 -25.46 -17.37 -0.12
N GLU A 97 -26.07 -18.55 -0.10
CA GLU A 97 -27.44 -18.78 -0.61
C GLU A 97 -28.46 -17.92 0.13
N GLU A 98 -28.24 -17.70 1.42
CA GLU A 98 -29.10 -16.88 2.29
C GLU A 98 -29.18 -15.40 1.86
N HIS A 99 -28.20 -14.95 1.09
CA HIS A 99 -28.19 -13.55 0.61
C HIS A 99 -28.67 -13.40 -0.84
N GLY A 100 -28.84 -14.52 -1.57
CA GLY A 100 -29.41 -14.52 -2.92
C GLY A 100 -28.57 -13.83 -3.99
N THR A 101 -27.29 -13.51 -3.72
CA THR A 101 -26.41 -12.81 -4.64
C THR A 101 -24.93 -13.03 -4.30
N ASN A 102 -24.08 -13.04 -5.34
CA ASN A 102 -22.63 -12.94 -5.22
C ASN A 102 -22.12 -11.50 -5.38
N LEU A 103 -22.99 -10.53 -5.65
CA LEU A 103 -22.64 -9.10 -5.68
C LEU A 103 -22.47 -8.59 -4.24
N ALA A 104 -21.23 -8.42 -3.82
CA ALA A 104 -20.93 -7.99 -2.45
C ALA A 104 -21.08 -6.47 -2.27
N TYR A 105 -20.71 -5.71 -3.29
CA TYR A 105 -20.80 -4.25 -3.25
C TYR A 105 -20.88 -3.69 -4.67
N GLU A 106 -21.66 -2.63 -4.86
CA GLU A 106 -21.67 -1.84 -6.08
C GLU A 106 -21.66 -0.35 -5.78
N TYR A 107 -21.03 0.42 -6.65
CA TYR A 107 -20.97 1.86 -6.53
C TYR A 107 -20.83 2.52 -7.90
N ALA A 108 -21.77 3.38 -8.23
CA ALA A 108 -21.74 4.16 -9.46
C ALA A 108 -21.80 5.66 -9.14
N SER A 109 -21.09 6.46 -9.90
CA SER A 109 -21.10 7.92 -9.78
C SER A 109 -20.67 8.58 -11.08
N SER A 110 -20.89 9.88 -11.19
CA SER A 110 -20.50 10.67 -12.35
C SER A 110 -20.05 12.07 -11.95
N LEU A 111 -19.19 12.66 -12.78
CA LEU A 111 -18.70 14.02 -12.69
C LEU A 111 -18.88 14.72 -14.05
N GLY A 112 -19.38 15.94 -14.06
CA GLY A 112 -19.60 16.71 -15.28
C GLY A 112 -20.83 16.21 -16.09
N ASP A 113 -20.84 16.50 -17.38
CA ASP A 113 -21.87 16.09 -18.34
C ASP A 113 -21.26 15.10 -19.36
N VAL A 114 -21.27 13.83 -18.99
CA VAL A 114 -20.63 12.76 -19.78
C VAL A 114 -21.36 12.52 -21.09
N GLU A 115 -22.70 12.54 -21.11
CA GLU A 115 -23.49 12.37 -22.33
C GLU A 115 -23.17 13.46 -23.36
N ARG A 116 -23.10 14.71 -22.91
CA ARG A 116 -22.72 15.82 -23.76
C ARG A 116 -21.30 15.65 -24.31
N ALA A 117 -20.33 15.24 -23.46
CA ALA A 117 -18.94 15.02 -23.86
C ALA A 117 -18.84 13.99 -24.99
N PHE A 118 -19.58 12.88 -24.89
CA PHE A 118 -19.60 11.84 -25.94
C PHE A 118 -20.33 12.28 -27.20
N ASN A 119 -21.40 13.06 -27.09
CA ASN A 119 -22.13 13.60 -28.25
C ASN A 119 -21.31 14.66 -29.03
N GLU A 120 -20.46 15.43 -28.34
CA GLU A 120 -19.58 16.45 -28.93
C GLU A 120 -18.23 15.91 -29.41
N ALA A 121 -17.93 14.64 -29.16
CA ALA A 121 -16.67 14.03 -29.52
C ALA A 121 -16.52 13.81 -31.02
N ASP A 122 -15.31 14.04 -31.55
CA ASP A 122 -14.95 13.68 -32.92
C ASP A 122 -14.37 12.25 -32.99
N TYR A 123 -13.95 11.72 -31.84
CA TYR A 123 -13.36 10.39 -31.67
C TYR A 123 -13.87 9.76 -30.37
N THR A 124 -14.27 8.49 -30.46
CA THR A 124 -14.59 7.64 -29.30
C THR A 124 -13.91 6.29 -29.47
N ARG A 125 -13.46 5.74 -28.35
CA ARG A 125 -12.87 4.39 -28.30
C ARG A 125 -13.28 3.68 -27.02
N LYS A 126 -13.76 2.44 -27.17
CA LYS A 126 -14.08 1.54 -26.05
C LYS A 126 -13.16 0.33 -26.09
N GLU A 127 -12.60 -0.05 -24.96
CA GLU A 127 -11.75 -1.23 -24.78
C GLU A 127 -12.08 -1.95 -23.49
N GLU A 128 -11.80 -3.26 -23.45
CA GLU A 128 -11.80 -4.07 -22.25
C GLU A 128 -10.35 -4.39 -21.88
N PHE A 129 -9.98 -4.09 -20.64
CA PHE A 129 -8.66 -4.39 -20.08
C PHE A 129 -8.79 -5.36 -18.91
N ARG A 130 -7.73 -6.18 -18.69
CA ARG A 130 -7.69 -7.18 -17.64
C ARG A 130 -6.40 -7.11 -16.84
N CYS A 131 -6.50 -7.01 -15.53
CA CYS A 131 -5.42 -7.31 -14.60
C CYS A 131 -5.62 -8.71 -14.03
N HIS A 132 -4.57 -9.50 -14.02
CA HIS A 132 -4.57 -10.85 -13.45
C HIS A 132 -4.43 -10.83 -11.93
N ARG A 133 -4.59 -12.00 -11.30
CA ARG A 133 -4.43 -12.18 -9.86
C ARG A 133 -2.97 -12.46 -9.52
N HIS A 134 -2.40 -11.73 -8.59
CA HIS A 134 -1.10 -11.97 -7.97
C HIS A 134 -1.10 -11.47 -6.51
N THR A 135 -0.01 -11.64 -5.76
CA THR A 135 0.05 -11.27 -4.34
C THR A 135 1.42 -10.77 -3.94
N ALA A 136 1.49 -10.07 -2.81
CA ALA A 136 2.76 -9.76 -2.18
C ALA A 136 3.40 -11.01 -1.56
N ASN A 137 4.69 -11.21 -1.83
CA ASN A 137 5.47 -12.31 -1.28
C ASN A 137 6.70 -11.80 -0.55
N PRO A 138 6.56 -11.25 0.69
CA PRO A 138 7.71 -11.00 1.53
C PRO A 138 8.54 -12.29 1.69
N LEU A 139 9.87 -12.18 1.73
CA LEU A 139 10.73 -13.37 1.94
C LEU A 139 10.48 -13.99 3.30
N GLU A 140 10.25 -13.19 4.32
CA GLU A 140 9.71 -13.63 5.60
C GLU A 140 8.21 -13.91 5.46
N THR A 141 7.77 -15.12 5.79
CA THR A 141 6.36 -15.48 5.88
C THR A 141 5.74 -14.93 7.17
N ARG A 142 4.41 -15.04 7.34
CA ARG A 142 3.73 -14.55 8.55
C ARG A 142 4.07 -15.42 9.75
N GLY A 143 4.05 -14.83 10.94
CA GLY A 143 4.26 -15.58 12.18
C GLY A 143 3.73 -14.83 13.40
N LEU A 144 3.29 -15.60 14.40
CA LEU A 144 2.73 -15.11 15.64
C LEU A 144 3.23 -15.92 16.83
N VAL A 145 3.46 -15.24 17.95
CA VAL A 145 3.61 -15.85 19.28
C VAL A 145 2.58 -15.18 20.19
N ALA A 146 1.81 -15.96 20.91
CA ALA A 146 0.89 -15.44 21.91
C ALA A 146 1.11 -16.10 23.27
N SER A 147 1.04 -15.33 24.34
CA SER A 147 1.16 -15.79 25.73
C SER A 147 0.08 -15.19 26.60
N TYR A 148 -0.64 -16.03 27.35
CA TYR A 148 -1.69 -15.60 28.27
C TYR A 148 -1.26 -15.80 29.72
N SER A 149 -1.26 -14.72 30.51
CA SER A 149 -1.01 -14.72 31.95
C SER A 149 -2.32 -14.88 32.71
N SER A 150 -2.58 -16.09 33.20
CA SER A 150 -3.82 -16.36 33.97
C SER A 150 -3.93 -15.54 35.28
N GLY A 151 -2.80 -15.19 35.90
CA GLY A 151 -2.79 -14.43 37.15
C GLY A 151 -3.11 -12.93 36.96
N ARG A 152 -2.76 -12.37 35.82
CA ARG A 152 -3.06 -10.97 35.46
C ARG A 152 -4.26 -10.86 34.53
N GLU A 153 -4.67 -11.96 33.92
CA GLU A 153 -5.65 -12.02 32.84
C GLU A 153 -5.24 -11.14 31.65
N GLU A 154 -3.93 -11.12 31.35
CA GLU A 154 -3.32 -10.34 30.25
C GLU A 154 -2.86 -11.26 29.13
N LEU A 155 -2.98 -10.77 27.91
CA LEU A 155 -2.56 -11.43 26.69
C LEU A 155 -1.49 -10.59 26.00
N THR A 156 -0.32 -11.17 25.78
CA THR A 156 0.73 -10.55 24.96
C THR A 156 0.83 -11.29 23.62
N VAL A 157 0.80 -10.54 22.53
CA VAL A 157 0.94 -11.06 21.15
C VAL A 157 2.15 -10.40 20.52
N TRP A 158 3.13 -11.21 20.12
CA TRP A 158 4.24 -10.81 19.26
C TRP A 158 3.93 -11.30 17.85
N GLY A 159 3.83 -10.37 16.91
CA GLY A 159 3.46 -10.75 15.55
C GLY A 159 3.61 -9.60 14.57
N GLU A 160 3.92 -9.98 13.35
CA GLU A 160 4.06 -9.04 12.28
C GLU A 160 2.71 -8.39 11.91
N THR A 161 2.65 -7.09 12.04
CA THR A 161 1.50 -6.30 11.58
C THR A 161 1.92 -4.85 11.36
N LYS A 162 1.43 -4.23 10.33
CA LYS A 162 1.63 -2.77 10.15
C LYS A 162 0.55 -1.94 10.86
N VAL A 163 -0.37 -2.57 11.58
CA VAL A 163 -1.56 -1.93 12.20
C VAL A 163 -1.83 -2.48 13.62
N PRO A 164 -0.86 -2.43 14.56
CA PRO A 164 -0.95 -3.10 15.85
C PRO A 164 -2.18 -2.66 16.67
N HIS A 165 -2.54 -1.38 16.68
CA HIS A 165 -3.70 -0.86 17.39
C HIS A 165 -5.02 -1.38 16.81
N PHE A 166 -5.13 -1.48 15.48
CA PHE A 166 -6.30 -2.08 14.84
C PHE A 166 -6.41 -3.55 15.20
N ASN A 167 -5.31 -4.30 15.13
CA ASN A 167 -5.29 -5.72 15.47
C ASN A 167 -5.65 -5.95 16.95
N ARG A 168 -5.15 -5.12 17.86
CA ARG A 168 -5.52 -5.16 19.28
C ARG A 168 -7.03 -4.95 19.48
N GLY A 169 -7.62 -3.95 18.84
CA GLY A 169 -9.05 -3.66 18.92
C GLY A 169 -9.92 -4.79 18.36
N VAL A 170 -9.54 -5.37 17.21
CA VAL A 170 -10.23 -6.53 16.64
C VAL A 170 -10.13 -7.74 17.57
N LEU A 171 -8.92 -8.04 18.05
CA LEU A 171 -8.69 -9.16 18.95
C LEU A 171 -9.46 -9.01 20.28
N SER A 172 -9.53 -7.79 20.83
CA SER A 172 -10.36 -7.45 21.99
C SER A 172 -11.83 -7.80 21.75
N SER A 173 -12.37 -7.39 20.61
CA SER A 173 -13.77 -7.66 20.25
C SER A 173 -14.05 -9.16 20.07
N LEU A 174 -13.17 -9.87 19.37
CA LEU A 174 -13.35 -11.30 19.08
C LEU A 174 -13.13 -12.19 20.31
N LEU A 175 -12.15 -11.89 21.16
CA LEU A 175 -11.89 -12.61 22.41
C LEU A 175 -12.78 -12.17 23.58
N GLN A 176 -13.56 -11.09 23.43
CA GLN A 176 -14.35 -10.45 24.47
C GLN A 176 -13.48 -10.11 25.70
N MET A 177 -12.28 -9.59 25.43
CA MET A 177 -11.33 -9.12 26.44
C MET A 177 -11.16 -7.60 26.35
N PRO A 178 -11.01 -6.88 27.49
CA PRO A 178 -10.71 -5.45 27.47
C PRO A 178 -9.39 -5.14 26.75
N GLU A 179 -9.35 -4.10 25.90
CA GLU A 179 -8.15 -3.73 25.12
C GLU A 179 -6.90 -3.50 25.98
N HIS A 180 -7.05 -2.92 27.17
CA HIS A 180 -5.93 -2.63 28.07
C HIS A 180 -5.27 -3.89 28.66
N ARG A 181 -5.86 -5.07 28.47
CA ARG A 181 -5.31 -6.38 28.84
C ARG A 181 -4.65 -7.09 27.66
N ILE A 182 -4.59 -6.46 26.50
CA ILE A 182 -3.99 -7.00 25.28
C ILE A 182 -2.82 -6.11 24.87
N HIS A 183 -1.62 -6.69 24.91
CA HIS A 183 -0.37 -6.06 24.50
C HIS A 183 0.01 -6.61 23.13
N TYR A 184 0.00 -5.77 22.10
CA TYR A 184 0.39 -6.16 20.75
C TYR A 184 1.74 -5.54 20.42
N ILE A 185 2.72 -6.39 20.13
CA ILE A 185 4.11 -6.01 19.89
C ILE A 185 4.52 -6.51 18.51
N GLU A 186 4.90 -5.61 17.64
CA GLU A 186 5.51 -5.94 16.36
C GLU A 186 7.03 -5.98 16.52
N PRO A 187 7.67 -7.13 16.26
CA PRO A 187 9.12 -7.24 16.16
C PRO A 187 9.63 -6.66 14.84
N ASP A 188 10.92 -6.78 14.57
CA ASP A 188 11.48 -6.52 13.24
C ASP A 188 10.83 -7.43 12.20
N VAL A 189 10.45 -6.86 11.06
CA VAL A 189 9.63 -7.54 10.04
C VAL A 189 10.32 -7.53 8.69
N GLY A 190 10.43 -8.71 8.08
CA GLY A 190 11.06 -8.96 6.79
C GLY A 190 10.19 -8.63 5.57
N GLY A 191 9.61 -7.42 5.55
CA GLY A 191 8.77 -6.90 4.46
C GLY A 191 7.27 -7.09 4.69
N GLY A 192 6.45 -6.30 3.99
CA GLY A 192 4.99 -6.36 4.15
C GLY A 192 4.20 -6.12 2.88
N PHE A 193 4.51 -5.11 2.11
CA PHE A 193 3.99 -4.76 0.78
C PHE A 193 2.46 -4.74 0.62
N GLY A 194 1.72 -4.81 1.73
CA GLY A 194 0.25 -4.83 1.76
C GLY A 194 -0.29 -6.02 2.56
N VAL A 195 0.25 -7.21 2.38
CA VAL A 195 -0.25 -8.45 2.97
C VAL A 195 -0.32 -8.42 4.49
N ARG A 196 0.59 -7.74 5.18
CA ARG A 196 0.58 -7.60 6.65
C ARG A 196 -0.37 -6.51 7.19
N GLY A 197 -1.29 -6.03 6.36
CA GLY A 197 -2.31 -5.04 6.75
C GLY A 197 -3.69 -5.60 7.02
N GLU A 198 -3.88 -6.88 6.78
CA GLU A 198 -5.10 -7.61 7.07
C GLU A 198 -5.11 -8.12 8.51
N PHE A 199 -6.27 -8.40 9.07
CA PHE A 199 -6.44 -9.25 10.23
C PHE A 199 -6.81 -10.64 9.70
N TYR A 200 -5.89 -11.58 9.82
CA TYR A 200 -6.10 -12.95 9.35
C TYR A 200 -6.73 -13.83 10.42
N PRO A 201 -7.31 -14.98 10.06
CA PRO A 201 -7.79 -15.96 11.02
C PRO A 201 -6.78 -16.28 12.12
N GLU A 202 -5.50 -16.45 11.78
CA GLU A 202 -4.42 -16.80 12.69
C GLU A 202 -4.16 -15.71 13.73
N ASN A 203 -4.44 -14.44 13.43
CA ASN A 203 -4.34 -13.33 14.39
C ASN A 203 -5.34 -13.47 15.56
N PHE A 204 -6.40 -14.25 15.38
CA PHE A 204 -7.32 -14.66 16.45
C PHE A 204 -6.98 -16.05 16.99
N LEU A 205 -6.72 -17.03 16.12
CA LEU A 205 -6.61 -18.45 16.50
C LEU A 205 -5.43 -18.73 17.41
N VAL A 206 -4.26 -18.12 17.13
CA VAL A 206 -3.05 -18.31 17.96
C VAL A 206 -3.23 -17.72 19.36
N PRO A 207 -3.71 -16.46 19.53
CA PRO A 207 -4.07 -15.93 20.84
C PRO A 207 -5.18 -16.70 21.56
N PHE A 208 -6.20 -17.15 20.84
CA PHE A 208 -7.27 -17.98 21.39
C PHE A 208 -6.72 -19.30 21.95
N ALA A 209 -5.87 -20.00 21.18
CA ALA A 209 -5.21 -21.22 21.61
C ALA A 209 -4.34 -21.01 22.84
N ALA A 210 -3.55 -19.93 22.91
CA ALA A 210 -2.73 -19.60 24.07
C ALA A 210 -3.58 -19.37 25.32
N LYS A 211 -4.72 -18.69 25.19
CA LYS A 211 -5.68 -18.46 26.30
C LYS A 211 -6.36 -19.74 26.74
N LYS A 212 -6.79 -20.59 25.79
CA LYS A 212 -7.48 -21.88 26.07
C LYS A 212 -6.54 -22.87 26.73
N CYS A 213 -5.36 -23.08 26.16
CA CYS A 213 -4.38 -24.06 26.65
C CYS A 213 -3.56 -23.56 27.84
N LYS A 214 -3.54 -22.24 28.11
CA LYS A 214 -2.75 -21.57 29.18
C LYS A 214 -1.24 -21.81 29.05
N VAL A 215 -0.75 -21.94 27.81
CA VAL A 215 0.67 -22.04 27.45
C VAL A 215 0.98 -21.06 26.32
N PRO A 216 2.22 -20.61 26.18
CA PRO A 216 2.61 -19.86 24.98
C PRO A 216 2.42 -20.71 23.73
N VAL A 217 1.80 -20.11 22.69
CA VAL A 217 1.57 -20.76 21.39
C VAL A 217 2.26 -19.95 20.31
N LYS A 218 2.98 -20.64 19.43
CA LYS A 218 3.66 -20.09 18.26
C LYS A 218 3.15 -20.75 16.99
N TRP A 219 2.93 -19.93 15.96
CA TRP A 219 2.67 -20.37 14.60
C TRP A 219 3.57 -19.61 13.63
N ILE A 220 4.13 -20.29 12.66
CA ILE A 220 4.91 -19.71 11.56
C ILE A 220 4.37 -20.33 10.27
N GLU A 221 3.88 -19.46 9.39
CA GLU A 221 3.39 -19.79 8.07
C GLU A 221 4.49 -20.38 7.18
N ASP A 222 4.20 -21.38 6.39
CA ASP A 222 5.07 -21.80 5.29
C ASP A 222 4.69 -21.09 3.98
N ARG A 223 5.45 -21.34 2.90
CA ARG A 223 5.22 -20.63 1.63
C ARG A 223 3.97 -21.10 0.91
N LEU A 224 3.61 -22.37 1.02
CA LEU A 224 2.37 -22.90 0.46
C LEU A 224 1.16 -22.27 1.17
N GLU A 225 1.17 -22.27 2.51
CA GLU A 225 0.13 -21.61 3.31
C GLU A 225 -0.01 -20.13 2.93
N HIS A 226 1.11 -19.42 2.72
CA HIS A 226 1.09 -18.04 2.27
C HIS A 226 0.36 -17.86 0.94
N LEU A 227 0.70 -18.65 -0.07
CA LEU A 227 0.14 -18.53 -1.42
C LEU A 227 -1.35 -18.90 -1.48
N ILE A 228 -1.86 -19.75 -0.57
CA ILE A 228 -3.25 -20.21 -0.57
C ILE A 228 -4.13 -19.55 0.52
N SER A 229 -3.57 -18.75 1.44
CA SER A 229 -4.35 -18.17 2.54
C SER A 229 -4.13 -16.66 2.78
N ALA A 230 -2.93 -16.13 2.48
CA ALA A 230 -2.70 -14.69 2.51
C ALA A 230 -3.51 -13.97 1.42
N ASN A 231 -3.87 -12.72 1.63
CA ASN A 231 -4.69 -12.01 0.66
C ASN A 231 -4.02 -11.92 -0.73
N HIS A 232 -4.81 -12.17 -1.76
CA HIS A 232 -4.45 -11.90 -3.14
C HIS A 232 -4.84 -10.47 -3.54
N SER A 233 -4.45 -10.02 -4.76
CA SER A 233 -4.78 -8.69 -5.25
C SER A 233 -5.01 -8.68 -6.76
N ARG A 234 -5.41 -7.55 -7.28
CA ARG A 234 -5.45 -7.12 -8.68
C ARG A 234 -6.57 -7.68 -9.55
N GLU A 235 -7.05 -8.84 -9.50
CA GLU A 235 -8.00 -9.43 -10.46
C GLU A 235 -9.19 -8.52 -10.80
N HIS A 236 -9.00 -7.67 -11.84
CA HIS A 236 -9.99 -6.72 -12.34
C HIS A 236 -10.21 -6.87 -13.83
N ILE A 237 -11.48 -6.71 -14.24
CA ILE A 237 -11.85 -6.43 -15.63
C ILE A 237 -12.36 -5.00 -15.68
N CYS A 238 -11.86 -4.22 -16.64
CA CYS A 238 -12.21 -2.81 -16.83
C CYS A 238 -12.68 -2.57 -18.25
N GLU A 239 -13.97 -2.30 -18.44
CA GLU A 239 -14.47 -1.69 -19.66
C GLU A 239 -14.23 -0.19 -19.57
N LEU A 240 -13.45 0.36 -20.47
CA LEU A 240 -13.06 1.77 -20.47
C LEU A 240 -13.35 2.40 -21.81
N GLU A 241 -14.02 3.54 -21.80
CA GLU A 241 -14.36 4.31 -23.00
C GLU A 241 -13.89 5.76 -22.85
N ILE A 242 -13.31 6.31 -23.92
CA ILE A 242 -12.82 7.69 -23.99
C ILE A 242 -13.50 8.45 -25.11
N ALA A 243 -13.80 9.72 -24.88
CA ALA A 243 -14.30 10.68 -25.84
C ALA A 243 -13.33 11.84 -25.99
N ALA A 244 -12.97 12.19 -27.25
CA ALA A 244 -11.98 13.22 -27.51
C ALA A 244 -12.30 14.02 -28.80
N LYS A 245 -11.65 15.17 -28.95
CA LYS A 245 -11.57 15.90 -30.21
C LYS A 245 -10.56 15.26 -31.15
N LYS A 246 -10.67 15.55 -32.43
CA LYS A 246 -9.73 15.06 -33.46
C LYS A 246 -8.27 15.47 -33.19
N ASP A 247 -8.07 16.57 -32.49
CA ASP A 247 -6.74 17.07 -32.12
C ASP A 247 -6.18 16.40 -30.86
N GLY A 248 -6.88 15.37 -30.30
CA GLY A 248 -6.50 14.63 -29.12
C GLY A 248 -6.90 15.25 -27.78
N THR A 249 -7.67 16.36 -27.74
CA THR A 249 -8.19 16.93 -26.50
C THR A 249 -9.25 16.01 -25.89
N ILE A 250 -9.04 15.52 -24.68
CA ILE A 250 -9.96 14.62 -23.99
C ILE A 250 -11.16 15.41 -23.47
N LEU A 251 -12.36 14.94 -23.78
CA LEU A 251 -13.63 15.52 -23.33
C LEU A 251 -14.23 14.75 -22.15
N GLY A 252 -14.09 13.43 -22.12
CA GLY A 252 -14.65 12.60 -21.08
C GLY A 252 -14.27 11.14 -21.16
N MET A 253 -14.60 10.40 -20.09
CA MET A 253 -14.39 8.96 -19.97
C MET A 253 -15.58 8.29 -19.30
N ARG A 254 -15.83 7.01 -19.65
CA ARG A 254 -16.76 6.09 -18.96
C ARG A 254 -16.01 4.82 -18.59
N THR A 255 -16.31 4.26 -17.41
CA THR A 255 -15.74 2.97 -17.01
C THR A 255 -16.71 2.09 -16.26
N LYS A 256 -16.59 0.77 -16.50
CA LYS A 256 -17.16 -0.27 -15.64
C LYS A 256 -16.03 -1.16 -15.15
N ILE A 257 -15.99 -1.36 -13.84
CA ILE A 257 -14.96 -2.18 -13.19
C ILE A 257 -15.62 -3.34 -12.47
N TYR A 258 -15.14 -4.55 -12.77
CA TYR A 258 -15.54 -5.79 -12.14
C TYR A 258 -14.36 -6.35 -11.36
N GLY A 259 -14.44 -6.35 -10.01
CA GLY A 259 -13.40 -6.85 -9.13
C GLY A 259 -13.78 -8.20 -8.51
N ALA A 260 -12.91 -9.21 -8.63
CA ALA A 260 -13.10 -10.53 -8.02
C ALA A 260 -12.59 -10.52 -6.58
N LEU A 261 -13.50 -10.42 -5.60
CA LEU A 261 -13.14 -10.30 -4.17
C LEU A 261 -12.66 -11.59 -3.51
N GLY A 262 -12.85 -12.75 -4.15
CA GLY A 262 -12.62 -14.05 -3.52
C GLY A 262 -13.81 -14.54 -2.70
N GLY A 263 -13.61 -15.55 -1.84
CA GLY A 263 -14.69 -16.22 -1.11
C GLY A 263 -15.34 -15.38 -0.02
N TYR A 264 -14.64 -14.33 0.42
CA TYR A 264 -15.07 -13.40 1.47
C TYR A 264 -14.58 -11.99 1.18
N VAL A 265 -15.27 -11.02 1.74
CA VAL A 265 -14.76 -9.65 1.79
C VAL A 265 -13.73 -9.55 2.91
N ARG A 266 -12.48 -9.35 2.55
CA ARG A 266 -11.37 -9.14 3.49
C ARG A 266 -11.35 -7.70 4.01
N THR A 267 -10.49 -7.42 4.97
CA THR A 267 -10.32 -6.11 5.65
C THR A 267 -10.27 -4.90 4.71
N HIS A 268 -9.75 -5.07 3.48
CA HIS A 268 -9.64 -4.01 2.47
C HIS A 268 -10.26 -4.37 1.11
N GLY A 269 -10.80 -5.55 0.90
CA GLY A 269 -11.12 -6.11 -0.42
C GLY A 269 -11.88 -5.16 -1.34
N ALA A 270 -13.04 -4.65 -0.93
CA ALA A 270 -13.87 -3.75 -1.73
C ALA A 270 -13.22 -2.38 -2.03
N SER A 271 -12.22 -1.96 -1.24
CA SER A 271 -11.55 -0.66 -1.45
C SER A 271 -10.65 -0.65 -2.68
N VAL A 272 -10.18 -1.81 -3.15
CA VAL A 272 -9.24 -1.89 -4.30
C VAL A 272 -9.95 -1.53 -5.61
N PRO A 273 -11.08 -2.16 -6.00
CA PRO A 273 -11.84 -1.77 -7.21
C PRO A 273 -12.34 -0.32 -7.17
N VAL A 274 -12.83 0.14 -6.01
CA VAL A 274 -13.31 1.53 -5.84
C VAL A 274 -12.16 2.53 -6.02
N SER A 275 -10.97 2.23 -5.47
CA SER A 275 -9.78 3.07 -5.66
C SER A 275 -9.30 3.07 -7.11
N THR A 276 -9.46 1.97 -7.85
CA THR A 276 -9.16 1.90 -9.28
C THR A 276 -9.99 2.94 -10.04
N ALA A 277 -11.30 2.97 -9.82
CA ALA A 277 -12.19 3.96 -10.44
C ALA A 277 -11.83 5.40 -10.04
N ALA A 278 -11.62 5.65 -8.74
CA ALA A 278 -11.32 6.99 -8.23
C ALA A 278 -10.02 7.59 -8.79
N MET A 279 -9.02 6.76 -9.13
CA MET A 279 -7.70 7.21 -9.62
C MET A 279 -7.56 7.11 -11.15
N LEU A 280 -8.61 6.71 -11.87
CA LEU A 280 -8.52 6.44 -13.31
C LEU A 280 -8.24 7.71 -14.14
N LYS A 281 -8.69 8.89 -13.71
CA LYS A 281 -8.37 10.16 -14.40
C LYS A 281 -6.87 10.46 -14.42
N GLY A 282 -6.14 10.04 -13.38
CA GLY A 282 -4.69 10.26 -13.27
C GLY A 282 -4.30 11.74 -13.34
N PRO A 283 -3.14 12.08 -13.96
CA PRO A 283 -2.63 13.46 -14.04
C PRO A 283 -3.27 14.29 -15.15
N TYR A 284 -4.37 13.83 -15.75
CA TYR A 284 -4.96 14.45 -16.96
C TYR A 284 -6.19 15.28 -16.63
N HIS A 285 -6.38 16.34 -17.40
CA HIS A 285 -7.60 17.12 -17.40
C HIS A 285 -8.72 16.35 -18.15
N ILE A 286 -9.55 15.66 -17.37
CA ILE A 286 -10.71 14.90 -17.84
C ILE A 286 -11.94 15.47 -17.14
N PRO A 287 -12.65 16.42 -17.77
CA PRO A 287 -13.73 17.19 -17.11
C PRO A 287 -14.99 16.37 -16.85
N ASN A 288 -15.25 15.34 -17.67
CA ASN A 288 -16.45 14.52 -17.59
C ASN A 288 -16.06 13.05 -17.37
N TYR A 289 -16.51 12.45 -16.27
CA TYR A 289 -16.14 11.09 -15.92
C TYR A 289 -17.27 10.35 -15.24
N GLU A 290 -17.60 9.16 -15.73
CA GLU A 290 -18.63 8.26 -15.19
C GLU A 290 -17.99 6.91 -14.85
N TRP A 291 -18.37 6.33 -13.72
CA TRP A 291 -17.90 5.01 -13.31
C TRP A 291 -18.98 4.17 -12.65
N ASP A 292 -18.92 2.87 -12.91
CA ASP A 292 -19.71 1.81 -12.27
C ASP A 292 -18.74 0.72 -11.79
N VAL A 293 -18.75 0.42 -10.48
CA VAL A 293 -17.89 -0.57 -9.86
C VAL A 293 -18.73 -1.68 -9.28
N LYS A 294 -18.44 -2.93 -9.64
CA LYS A 294 -19.05 -4.14 -9.08
C LYS A 294 -18.00 -5.02 -8.44
N CYS A 295 -18.18 -5.31 -7.17
CA CYS A 295 -17.34 -6.17 -6.36
C CYS A 295 -18.02 -7.52 -6.20
N LEU A 296 -17.44 -8.60 -6.75
CA LEU A 296 -18.06 -9.89 -6.94
C LEU A 296 -17.32 -10.98 -6.17
N LEU A 297 -18.07 -11.89 -5.54
CA LEU A 297 -17.50 -13.03 -4.83
C LEU A 297 -17.13 -14.15 -5.80
N THR A 298 -16.02 -14.84 -5.52
CA THR A 298 -15.53 -16.00 -6.28
C THR A 298 -14.89 -17.01 -5.33
N ASN A 299 -14.83 -18.30 -5.69
CA ASN A 299 -14.23 -19.34 -4.85
C ASN A 299 -12.69 -19.32 -4.91
N LYS A 300 -12.10 -18.16 -4.73
CA LYS A 300 -10.66 -17.91 -4.64
C LYS A 300 -10.31 -17.27 -3.29
N VAL A 301 -9.04 -17.21 -2.95
CA VAL A 301 -8.56 -16.49 -1.76
C VAL A 301 -9.06 -15.04 -1.77
N GLY A 302 -9.38 -14.49 -0.61
CA GLY A 302 -9.91 -13.13 -0.48
C GLY A 302 -8.98 -12.06 -1.04
N MET A 303 -9.57 -11.08 -1.75
CA MET A 303 -8.82 -9.91 -2.24
C MET A 303 -8.46 -8.97 -1.09
N GLY A 304 -7.21 -8.52 -1.06
CA GLY A 304 -6.71 -7.48 -0.17
C GLY A 304 -5.74 -6.54 -0.91
N THR A 305 -4.86 -5.88 -0.17
CA THR A 305 -3.96 -4.88 -0.73
C THR A 305 -2.58 -5.45 -1.08
N PHE A 306 -2.05 -5.04 -2.23
CA PHE A 306 -0.65 -5.17 -2.60
C PHE A 306 -0.18 -3.84 -3.17
N SER A 307 0.96 -3.33 -2.77
CA SER A 307 1.62 -2.07 -3.20
C SER A 307 0.82 -1.23 -4.21
N ALA A 308 0.44 -0.01 -3.86
CA ALA A 308 -0.37 0.89 -4.68
C ALA A 308 -1.72 0.30 -5.17
N PRO A 309 -2.55 -0.32 -4.29
CA PRO A 309 -3.80 -0.96 -4.69
C PRO A 309 -4.74 0.03 -5.39
N GLY A 310 -5.29 -0.36 -6.52
CA GLY A 310 -6.14 0.47 -7.37
C GLY A 310 -5.39 1.50 -8.23
N ARG A 311 -4.16 1.88 -7.86
CA ARG A 311 -3.36 2.89 -8.61
C ARG A 311 -2.57 2.25 -9.75
N TYR A 312 -2.02 1.07 -9.53
CA TYR A 312 -1.37 0.27 -10.56
C TYR A 312 -2.37 -0.10 -11.67
N GLU A 313 -3.54 -0.60 -11.29
CA GLU A 313 -4.60 -1.01 -12.21
C GLU A 313 -5.13 0.19 -13.00
N SER A 314 -5.47 1.28 -12.32
CA SER A 314 -5.97 2.50 -12.99
C SER A 314 -4.95 3.11 -13.95
N CYS A 315 -3.66 3.07 -13.59
CA CYS A 315 -2.59 3.54 -14.47
C CYS A 315 -2.48 2.66 -15.72
N PHE A 316 -2.49 1.32 -15.55
CA PHE A 316 -2.45 0.39 -16.66
C PHE A 316 -3.61 0.63 -17.62
N PHE A 317 -4.85 0.66 -17.16
CA PHE A 317 -6.02 0.82 -18.03
C PHE A 317 -6.01 2.15 -18.79
N ARG A 318 -5.77 3.24 -18.08
CA ARG A 318 -5.74 4.59 -18.65
C ARG A 318 -4.62 4.76 -19.67
N GLU A 319 -3.39 4.42 -19.31
CA GLU A 319 -2.23 4.70 -20.15
C GLU A 319 -2.21 3.81 -21.41
N ARG A 320 -2.77 2.59 -21.31
CA ARG A 320 -3.00 1.75 -22.49
C ARG A 320 -4.03 2.36 -23.43
N LEU A 321 -5.15 2.86 -22.91
CA LEU A 321 -6.18 3.49 -23.73
C LEU A 321 -5.66 4.77 -24.41
N LEU A 322 -4.82 5.55 -23.72
CA LEU A 322 -4.19 6.75 -24.29
C LEU A 322 -3.24 6.41 -25.44
N ASP A 323 -2.46 5.34 -25.35
CA ASP A 323 -1.59 4.90 -26.45
C ASP A 323 -2.40 4.40 -27.64
N ILE A 324 -3.51 3.67 -27.42
CA ILE A 324 -4.43 3.27 -28.48
C ILE A 324 -5.03 4.51 -29.16
N MET A 325 -5.50 5.48 -28.41
CA MET A 325 -6.04 6.74 -28.91
C MET A 325 -4.98 7.53 -29.72
N ALA A 326 -3.74 7.58 -29.23
CA ALA A 326 -2.64 8.24 -29.93
C ALA A 326 -2.38 7.60 -31.31
N SER A 327 -2.35 6.27 -31.35
CA SER A 327 -2.20 5.49 -32.59
C SER A 327 -3.36 5.72 -33.54
N ASP A 328 -4.61 5.67 -33.08
CA ASP A 328 -5.80 5.85 -33.92
C ASP A 328 -5.89 7.26 -34.53
N LEU A 329 -5.47 8.27 -33.77
CA LEU A 329 -5.47 9.68 -34.24
C LEU A 329 -4.21 10.08 -34.99
N GLY A 330 -3.18 9.22 -35.01
CA GLY A 330 -1.88 9.53 -35.63
C GLY A 330 -1.11 10.64 -34.88
N ILE A 331 -1.30 10.73 -33.56
CA ILE A 331 -0.65 11.70 -32.67
C ILE A 331 0.49 10.98 -31.93
N ASP A 332 1.64 11.66 -31.75
CA ASP A 332 2.73 11.11 -30.92
C ASP A 332 2.24 10.90 -29.47
N PRO A 333 2.46 9.71 -28.87
CA PRO A 333 2.00 9.41 -27.50
C PRO A 333 2.51 10.40 -26.46
N ALA A 334 3.70 11.00 -26.64
CA ALA A 334 4.21 12.02 -25.74
C ALA A 334 3.48 13.37 -25.92
N GLU A 335 3.22 13.77 -27.16
CA GLU A 335 2.46 14.99 -27.47
C GLU A 335 1.02 14.91 -26.95
N LEU A 336 0.36 13.74 -27.10
CA LEU A 336 -0.98 13.52 -26.58
C LEU A 336 -1.05 13.72 -25.07
N ARG A 337 -0.07 13.19 -24.33
CA ARG A 337 0.01 13.33 -22.87
C ARG A 337 0.29 14.77 -22.46
N LEU A 338 1.29 15.41 -23.06
CA LEU A 338 1.64 16.82 -22.80
C LEU A 338 0.46 17.77 -23.01
N LYS A 339 -0.36 17.50 -24.03
CA LYS A 339 -1.57 18.29 -24.32
C LYS A 339 -2.63 18.19 -23.23
N ASN A 340 -2.79 17.02 -22.64
CA ASN A 340 -3.90 16.74 -21.71
C ASN A 340 -3.51 16.79 -20.24
N PHE A 341 -2.23 16.97 -19.90
CA PHE A 341 -1.84 17.12 -18.48
C PHE A 341 -2.52 18.33 -17.83
N ILE A 342 -2.88 18.17 -16.57
CA ILE A 342 -3.24 19.30 -15.70
C ILE A 342 -1.99 20.18 -15.55
N PRO A 343 -2.01 21.46 -15.91
CA PRO A 343 -0.85 22.32 -15.79
C PRO A 343 -0.60 22.71 -14.32
N GLN A 344 0.68 22.93 -13.95
CA GLN A 344 1.05 23.36 -12.58
C GLN A 344 0.28 24.61 -12.13
N SER A 345 0.00 25.53 -13.04
CA SER A 345 -0.73 26.77 -12.76
C SER A 345 -2.20 26.56 -12.34
N ALA A 346 -2.73 25.33 -12.51
CA ALA A 346 -4.07 24.97 -12.07
C ALA A 346 -4.10 24.38 -10.65
N MET A 347 -2.94 24.22 -10.00
CA MET A 347 -2.87 23.67 -8.64
C MET A 347 -3.24 24.71 -7.56
N PRO A 348 -3.96 24.32 -6.50
CA PRO A 348 -4.55 23.00 -6.27
C PRO A 348 -5.71 22.72 -7.22
N TYR A 349 -5.73 21.52 -7.81
CA TYR A 349 -6.70 21.13 -8.84
C TYR A 349 -7.84 20.27 -8.26
N GLU A 350 -9.08 20.74 -8.40
CA GLU A 350 -10.26 20.04 -7.90
C GLU A 350 -10.65 18.88 -8.84
N LEU A 351 -10.74 17.68 -8.28
CA LEU A 351 -11.19 16.48 -8.98
C LEU A 351 -12.69 16.23 -8.87
N GLY A 352 -13.35 16.92 -7.93
CA GLY A 352 -14.73 16.68 -7.55
C GLY A 352 -14.88 15.66 -6.42
N LYS A 353 -16.13 15.33 -6.12
CA LYS A 353 -16.48 14.35 -5.08
C LYS A 353 -16.44 12.94 -5.65
N THR A 354 -15.88 11.99 -4.91
CA THR A 354 -16.02 10.56 -5.24
C THR A 354 -17.33 9.98 -4.73
N ARG A 355 -17.89 10.58 -3.66
CA ARG A 355 -19.22 10.26 -3.10
C ARG A 355 -19.92 11.55 -2.69
N PRO A 356 -21.27 11.62 -2.75
CA PRO A 356 -22.03 12.82 -2.43
C PRO A 356 -21.73 13.38 -1.03
N GLU A 357 -21.56 12.50 -0.04
CA GLU A 357 -21.30 12.82 1.38
C GLU A 357 -19.84 13.11 1.69
N GLU A 358 -18.92 12.84 0.77
CA GLU A 358 -17.49 13.09 0.96
C GLU A 358 -17.12 14.50 0.47
N PRO A 359 -16.07 15.12 1.03
CA PRO A 359 -15.53 16.36 0.50
C PRO A 359 -14.93 16.16 -0.90
N SER A 360 -14.85 17.24 -1.68
CA SER A 360 -14.11 17.23 -2.94
C SER A 360 -12.65 16.84 -2.72
N ILE A 361 -12.11 16.05 -3.66
CA ILE A 361 -10.70 15.69 -3.71
C ILE A 361 -9.95 16.75 -4.51
N PHE A 362 -8.77 17.14 -4.00
CA PHE A 362 -7.88 18.10 -4.66
C PHE A 362 -6.50 17.49 -4.83
N TYR A 363 -5.91 17.61 -6.00
CA TYR A 363 -4.46 17.49 -6.15
C TYR A 363 -3.82 18.75 -5.55
N ASP A 364 -3.02 18.57 -4.50
CA ASP A 364 -2.48 19.66 -3.70
C ASP A 364 -1.37 20.43 -4.42
N SER A 365 -0.56 19.74 -5.21
CA SER A 365 0.58 20.29 -5.94
C SER A 365 1.07 19.28 -7.01
N GLY A 366 1.88 19.73 -7.98
CA GLY A 366 2.55 18.91 -8.97
C GLY A 366 2.76 19.59 -10.31
N ASP A 367 3.95 19.38 -10.91
CA ASP A 367 4.28 19.76 -12.29
C ASP A 367 4.42 18.50 -13.14
N TYR A 368 3.28 17.96 -13.59
CA TYR A 368 3.24 16.71 -14.37
C TYR A 368 3.98 16.82 -15.71
N PRO A 369 3.86 17.94 -16.47
CA PRO A 369 4.67 18.17 -17.67
C PRO A 369 6.18 18.14 -17.42
N ALA A 370 6.68 18.73 -16.33
CA ALA A 370 8.12 18.75 -16.05
C ALA A 370 8.65 17.35 -15.71
N VAL A 371 7.92 16.61 -14.86
CA VAL A 371 8.27 15.20 -14.53
C VAL A 371 8.29 14.33 -15.78
N PHE A 372 7.29 14.45 -16.64
CA PHE A 372 7.21 13.69 -17.89
C PHE A 372 8.33 14.05 -18.86
N LYS A 373 8.62 15.33 -19.06
CA LYS A 373 9.74 15.79 -19.90
C LYS A 373 11.08 15.25 -19.42
N LYS A 374 11.27 15.14 -18.09
CA LYS A 374 12.49 14.54 -17.54
C LYS A 374 12.60 13.06 -17.89
N ALA A 375 11.51 12.30 -17.85
CA ALA A 375 11.51 10.91 -18.31
C ALA A 375 11.82 10.79 -19.80
N LEU A 376 11.26 11.66 -20.64
CA LEU A 376 11.54 11.71 -22.09
C LEU A 376 13.01 12.03 -22.37
N GLU A 377 13.60 12.99 -21.66
CA GLU A 377 15.03 13.33 -21.75
C GLU A 377 15.91 12.12 -21.43
N LEU A 378 15.66 11.47 -20.28
CA LEU A 378 16.49 10.37 -19.80
C LEU A 378 16.41 9.13 -20.69
N ILE A 379 15.25 8.81 -21.28
CA ILE A 379 15.11 7.70 -22.22
C ILE A 379 15.65 8.04 -23.63
N ASP A 380 16.00 9.30 -23.88
CA ASP A 380 16.30 9.83 -25.22
C ASP A 380 15.16 9.54 -26.22
N TYR A 381 13.95 10.00 -25.84
CA TYR A 381 12.72 9.62 -26.55
C TYR A 381 12.74 9.95 -28.04
N GLU A 382 13.29 11.11 -28.41
CA GLU A 382 13.34 11.53 -29.83
C GLU A 382 14.15 10.58 -30.70
N THR A 383 15.18 9.95 -30.16
CA THR A 383 15.98 8.93 -30.86
C THR A 383 15.32 7.55 -30.74
N THR A 384 14.89 7.15 -29.53
CA THR A 384 14.46 5.78 -29.28
C THR A 384 13.10 5.45 -29.87
N LYS A 385 12.17 6.43 -29.96
CA LYS A 385 10.83 6.21 -30.55
C LYS A 385 10.87 5.70 -32.00
N HIS A 386 11.90 6.02 -32.74
CA HIS A 386 12.07 5.54 -34.11
C HIS A 386 12.44 4.06 -34.22
N LEU A 387 12.79 3.42 -33.11
CA LEU A 387 13.05 1.99 -33.06
C LEU A 387 11.79 1.14 -32.94
N ASN A 388 10.63 1.73 -32.63
CA ASN A 388 9.37 1.01 -32.48
C ASN A 388 9.07 0.11 -33.69
N GLY A 389 8.89 -1.20 -33.43
CA GLY A 389 8.63 -2.22 -34.45
C GLY A 389 9.83 -2.59 -35.31
N GLN A 390 11.01 -1.99 -35.12
CA GLN A 390 12.21 -2.36 -35.88
C GLN A 390 12.78 -3.69 -35.36
N ASN A 391 13.16 -4.55 -36.32
CA ASN A 391 13.79 -5.82 -36.03
C ASN A 391 15.33 -5.68 -36.06
N HIS A 392 15.97 -5.93 -34.96
CA HIS A 392 17.41 -6.03 -34.83
C HIS A 392 17.80 -7.40 -34.28
N SER A 393 18.51 -8.18 -35.06
CA SER A 393 18.97 -9.54 -34.70
C SER A 393 17.87 -10.49 -34.28
N GLY A 394 16.70 -10.39 -34.86
CA GLY A 394 15.55 -11.26 -34.56
C GLY A 394 14.59 -10.71 -33.48
N LYS A 395 14.98 -9.69 -32.75
CA LYS A 395 14.16 -9.06 -31.70
C LYS A 395 13.53 -7.74 -32.18
N LEU A 396 12.28 -7.52 -31.76
CA LEU A 396 11.50 -6.32 -32.06
C LEU A 396 11.63 -5.29 -30.95
N HIS A 397 12.04 -4.08 -31.28
CA HIS A 397 12.22 -2.98 -30.34
C HIS A 397 10.91 -2.24 -30.07
N GLY A 398 10.71 -1.81 -28.82
CA GLY A 398 9.59 -0.98 -28.44
C GLY A 398 9.90 -0.04 -27.29
N VAL A 399 9.33 1.17 -27.38
CA VAL A 399 9.43 2.22 -26.35
C VAL A 399 8.05 2.51 -25.80
N GLY A 400 7.90 2.52 -24.48
CA GLY A 400 6.63 2.77 -23.81
C GLY A 400 6.74 3.87 -22.76
N LEU A 401 5.70 4.66 -22.65
CA LEU A 401 5.58 5.79 -21.72
C LEU A 401 4.35 5.59 -20.84
N ALA A 402 4.44 6.01 -19.58
CA ALA A 402 3.27 6.07 -18.70
C ALA A 402 3.46 7.14 -17.62
N SER A 403 2.37 7.80 -17.22
CA SER A 403 2.39 8.82 -16.18
C SER A 403 1.32 8.55 -15.13
N PHE A 404 1.61 8.93 -13.89
CA PHE A 404 0.68 8.71 -12.80
C PHE A 404 0.68 9.86 -11.79
N VAL A 405 -0.39 9.90 -11.02
CA VAL A 405 -0.50 10.59 -9.75
C VAL A 405 -1.06 9.60 -8.74
N LYS A 406 -0.62 9.67 -7.49
CA LYS A 406 -1.02 8.72 -6.44
C LYS A 406 -1.44 9.46 -5.18
N SER A 407 -2.62 9.12 -4.62
CA SER A 407 -3.00 9.59 -3.28
C SER A 407 -2.16 8.91 -2.20
N THR A 408 -1.61 9.69 -1.26
CA THR A 408 -0.84 9.21 -0.11
C THR A 408 -1.35 9.84 1.19
N GLY A 409 -1.11 9.19 2.34
CA GLY A 409 -1.66 9.66 3.61
C GLY A 409 -3.15 9.41 3.79
N THR A 410 -3.74 8.51 3.00
CA THR A 410 -5.17 8.16 3.09
C THR A 410 -5.48 7.28 4.31
N GLY A 411 -6.76 7.17 4.66
CA GLY A 411 -7.26 6.44 5.82
C GLY A 411 -7.39 7.34 7.04
N THR A 412 -6.90 6.91 8.20
CA THR A 412 -6.88 7.72 9.43
C THR A 412 -6.07 9.00 9.19
N PRO A 413 -6.64 10.21 9.30
CA PRO A 413 -5.96 11.43 8.84
C PRO A 413 -4.95 12.00 9.84
N TYR A 414 -4.62 11.29 10.89
CA TYR A 414 -3.70 11.75 11.94
C TYR A 414 -2.72 10.67 12.37
N GLU A 415 -1.59 11.09 12.92
CA GLU A 415 -0.64 10.32 13.71
C GLU A 415 -0.07 11.15 14.85
N GLY A 416 0.44 10.46 15.87
CA GLY A 416 1.06 11.10 17.02
C GLY A 416 2.51 10.68 17.20
N ALA A 417 3.28 11.55 17.85
CA ALA A 417 4.64 11.29 18.32
C ALA A 417 4.83 11.87 19.72
N ARG A 418 5.54 11.13 20.56
CA ARG A 418 6.02 11.61 21.86
C ARG A 418 7.54 11.67 21.82
N ILE A 419 8.12 12.79 22.25
CA ILE A 419 9.57 12.97 22.37
C ILE A 419 9.87 13.27 23.83
N ALA A 420 10.84 12.54 24.39
CA ALA A 420 11.32 12.71 25.75
C ALA A 420 12.86 12.85 25.73
N ILE A 421 13.38 13.92 26.31
CA ILE A 421 14.82 14.12 26.55
C ILE A 421 15.13 13.52 27.91
N THR A 422 15.83 12.37 27.93
CA THR A 422 16.09 11.58 29.13
C THR A 422 17.51 11.74 29.66
N GLY A 423 18.37 12.43 28.92
CA GLY A 423 19.75 12.70 29.27
C GLY A 423 20.40 13.74 28.36
N PRO A 424 21.60 14.21 28.68
CA PRO A 424 22.29 15.26 27.90
C PRO A 424 22.47 14.92 26.41
N GLU A 425 22.59 13.62 26.10
CA GLU A 425 22.76 13.09 24.75
C GLU A 425 21.79 11.92 24.48
N ALA A 426 20.65 11.90 25.18
CA ALA A 426 19.68 10.82 25.10
C ALA A 426 18.27 11.38 24.88
N ILE A 427 17.72 11.13 23.68
CA ILE A 427 16.41 11.57 23.26
C ILE A 427 15.65 10.38 22.73
N ALA A 428 14.49 10.09 23.31
CA ALA A 428 13.61 9.01 22.91
C ALA A 428 12.42 9.55 22.10
N VAL A 429 12.19 8.99 20.92
CA VAL A 429 11.02 9.25 20.08
C VAL A 429 10.13 8.03 20.09
N TYR A 430 8.89 8.17 20.56
CA TYR A 430 7.91 7.09 20.63
C TYR A 430 6.82 7.31 19.59
N LEU A 431 6.54 6.26 18.81
CA LEU A 431 5.58 6.27 17.71
C LEU A 431 4.59 5.12 17.84
N GLY A 432 3.34 5.38 17.41
CA GLY A 432 2.32 4.32 17.29
C GLY A 432 2.41 3.53 15.99
N ILE A 433 3.12 4.04 14.98
CA ILE A 433 3.33 3.34 13.71
C ILE A 433 4.28 2.15 13.89
N ALA A 434 4.27 1.25 12.92
CA ALA A 434 5.12 0.08 12.83
C ALA A 434 6.08 0.19 11.64
N THR A 435 7.22 -0.48 11.67
CA THR A 435 8.17 -0.53 10.54
C THR A 435 8.18 -1.92 9.90
N LEU A 436 8.40 -1.97 8.61
CA LEU A 436 8.45 -3.21 7.82
C LEU A 436 9.76 -3.30 7.01
N GLY A 437 10.80 -2.58 7.46
CA GLY A 437 12.10 -2.50 6.79
C GLY A 437 12.29 -1.30 5.87
N GLN A 438 11.34 -0.34 5.80
CA GLN A 438 11.42 0.84 4.94
C GLN A 438 12.22 2.01 5.54
N GLY A 439 12.91 1.82 6.68
CA GLY A 439 13.82 2.79 7.28
C GLY A 439 13.15 3.94 8.03
N HIS A 440 12.00 3.70 8.65
CA HIS A 440 11.30 4.74 9.42
C HIS A 440 12.13 5.24 10.60
N GLU A 441 12.86 4.37 11.31
CA GLU A 441 13.70 4.77 12.44
C GLU A 441 14.71 5.85 12.03
N THR A 442 15.43 5.64 10.93
CA THR A 442 16.38 6.58 10.39
C THR A 442 15.72 7.91 10.00
N VAL A 443 14.59 7.84 9.25
CA VAL A 443 13.88 9.03 8.77
C VAL A 443 13.31 9.83 9.93
N MET A 444 12.71 9.19 10.93
CA MET A 444 12.15 9.86 12.10
C MET A 444 13.24 10.47 12.98
N ALA A 445 14.39 9.79 13.12
CA ALA A 445 15.56 10.35 13.80
C ALA A 445 16.08 11.60 13.09
N GLN A 446 16.20 11.58 11.75
CA GLN A 446 16.60 12.75 10.95
C GLN A 446 15.63 13.93 11.13
N ILE A 447 14.32 13.67 11.02
CA ILE A 447 13.29 14.72 11.21
C ILE A 447 13.35 15.30 12.63
N CYS A 448 13.53 14.46 13.64
CA CYS A 448 13.67 14.91 15.03
C CYS A 448 14.94 15.73 15.22
N ALA A 449 16.09 15.27 14.69
CA ALA A 449 17.36 15.95 14.77
C ALA A 449 17.31 17.36 14.16
N ASP A 450 16.79 17.46 12.94
CA ASP A 450 16.63 18.72 12.22
C ASP A 450 15.63 19.67 12.94
N GLY A 451 14.49 19.12 13.37
CA GLY A 451 13.44 19.88 14.03
C GLY A 451 13.88 20.43 15.39
N LEU A 452 14.54 19.61 16.20
CA LEU A 452 15.01 20.00 17.53
C LEU A 452 16.31 20.82 17.46
N GLY A 453 17.22 20.48 16.55
CA GLY A 453 18.55 21.09 16.43
C GLY A 453 19.60 20.36 17.24
N VAL A 454 19.63 19.03 17.18
CA VAL A 454 20.58 18.15 17.88
C VAL A 454 21.28 17.20 16.93
N PRO A 455 22.43 16.60 17.29
CA PRO A 455 23.01 15.50 16.55
C PRO A 455 22.07 14.31 16.47
N ILE A 456 22.07 13.60 15.34
CA ILE A 456 21.19 12.44 15.13
C ILE A 456 21.53 11.28 16.07
N GLU A 457 22.79 11.17 16.48
CA GLU A 457 23.31 10.16 17.39
C GLU A 457 22.69 10.20 18.78
N TYR A 458 22.06 11.33 19.16
CA TYR A 458 21.36 11.45 20.43
C TYR A 458 19.99 10.78 20.42
N ILE A 459 19.48 10.37 19.24
CA ILE A 459 18.07 9.99 19.06
C ILE A 459 17.93 8.48 18.94
N SER A 460 17.04 7.93 19.76
CA SER A 460 16.53 6.56 19.66
C SER A 460 15.04 6.58 19.32
N VAL A 461 14.64 5.79 18.32
CA VAL A 461 13.24 5.70 17.89
C VAL A 461 12.62 4.39 18.34
N TYR A 462 11.47 4.44 18.99
CA TYR A 462 10.70 3.31 19.49
C TYR A 462 9.33 3.27 18.84
N HIS A 463 8.94 2.10 18.32
CA HIS A 463 7.69 1.90 17.58
C HIS A 463 7.16 0.47 17.73
N GLY A 464 6.05 0.13 17.06
CA GLY A 464 5.57 -1.24 16.90
C GLY A 464 4.89 -1.84 18.14
N SER A 465 4.72 -1.10 19.23
CA SER A 465 4.00 -1.61 20.41
C SER A 465 2.82 -0.71 20.79
N THR A 466 1.69 -1.37 21.10
CA THR A 466 0.50 -0.66 21.60
C THR A 466 0.67 -0.05 22.98
N ASP A 467 1.76 -0.38 23.69
CA ASP A 467 2.07 0.15 25.01
C ASP A 467 2.91 1.44 24.95
N LEU A 468 3.60 1.68 23.84
CA LEU A 468 4.48 2.85 23.65
C LEU A 468 3.72 4.11 23.30
N PHE A 469 2.62 3.96 22.56
CA PHE A 469 1.78 5.07 22.15
C PHE A 469 0.29 4.65 22.16
N PRO A 470 -0.63 5.51 22.61
CA PRO A 470 -2.01 5.08 22.91
C PRO A 470 -2.86 4.79 21.65
N PHE A 471 -2.49 5.33 20.49
CA PHE A 471 -3.24 5.17 19.25
C PHE A 471 -2.34 5.27 18.03
N SER A 472 -2.75 4.68 16.93
CA SER A 472 -2.17 4.86 15.60
C SER A 472 -3.10 4.34 14.53
N GLY A 473 -3.07 4.97 13.36
CA GLY A 473 -3.68 4.43 12.15
C GLY A 473 -2.86 3.28 11.56
N GLY A 474 -1.55 3.23 11.83
CA GLY A 474 -0.62 2.24 11.30
C GLY A 474 0.11 2.66 10.03
N THR A 475 0.91 1.76 9.46
CA THR A 475 1.81 1.99 8.33
C THR A 475 1.24 1.43 7.03
N PHE A 476 0.60 2.28 6.22
CA PHE A 476 0.02 1.94 4.91
C PHE A 476 -0.16 3.21 4.07
N ALA A 477 -0.52 3.09 2.80
CA ALA A 477 -0.79 4.22 1.89
C ALA A 477 0.30 5.30 1.91
N SER A 478 1.55 4.91 2.09
CA SER A 478 2.73 5.79 2.15
C SER A 478 2.58 6.97 3.11
N ARG A 479 1.95 6.76 4.28
CA ARG A 479 1.59 7.79 5.26
C ARG A 479 2.64 8.02 6.37
N GLY A 480 3.63 7.16 6.52
CA GLY A 480 4.61 7.22 7.61
C GLY A 480 5.27 8.59 7.72
N THR A 481 6.00 9.02 6.69
CA THR A 481 6.69 10.32 6.70
C THR A 481 5.71 11.50 6.67
N THR A 482 4.59 11.39 5.92
CA THR A 482 3.62 12.47 5.78
C THR A 482 2.82 12.76 7.04
N LEU A 483 2.53 11.78 7.87
CA LEU A 483 1.76 11.97 9.09
C LEU A 483 2.65 11.84 10.35
N ALA A 484 3.30 10.70 10.56
CA ALA A 484 4.15 10.52 11.74
C ALA A 484 5.40 11.41 11.69
N GLY A 485 6.00 11.64 10.51
CA GLY A 485 7.12 12.59 10.35
C GLY A 485 6.73 14.02 10.75
N ASN A 486 5.55 14.50 10.33
CA ASN A 486 5.07 15.82 10.75
C ASN A 486 4.69 15.85 12.24
N ALA A 487 4.22 14.75 12.84
CA ALA A 487 4.01 14.68 14.28
C ALA A 487 5.34 14.78 15.05
N VAL A 488 6.38 14.08 14.60
CA VAL A 488 7.75 14.17 15.15
C VAL A 488 8.28 15.59 15.02
N PHE A 489 8.17 16.19 13.84
CA PHE A 489 8.62 17.56 13.60
C PHE A 489 7.93 18.56 14.53
N GLY A 490 6.60 18.48 14.66
CA GLY A 490 5.82 19.35 15.55
C GLY A 490 6.22 19.18 17.02
N ALA A 491 6.38 17.94 17.49
CA ALA A 491 6.86 17.68 18.86
C ALA A 491 8.27 18.23 19.09
N ALA A 492 9.17 18.08 18.11
CA ALA A 492 10.54 18.61 18.18
C ALA A 492 10.54 20.15 18.25
N GLN A 493 9.70 20.83 17.47
CA GLN A 493 9.58 22.31 17.52
C GLN A 493 9.07 22.78 18.89
N ILE A 494 8.05 22.12 19.46
CA ILE A 494 7.53 22.45 20.80
C ILE A 494 8.63 22.32 21.87
N LEU A 495 9.41 21.22 21.82
CA LEU A 495 10.53 21.05 22.76
C LEU A 495 11.63 22.07 22.56
N LYS A 496 11.97 22.42 21.31
CA LYS A 496 12.95 23.46 21.00
C LYS A 496 12.55 24.82 21.57
N GLU A 497 11.29 25.21 21.39
CA GLU A 497 10.75 26.43 21.96
C GLU A 497 10.84 26.43 23.50
N ARG A 498 10.50 25.28 24.12
CA ARG A 498 10.59 25.10 25.59
C ARG A 498 12.03 25.18 26.09
N ILE A 499 13.00 24.56 25.40
CA ILE A 499 14.44 24.68 25.71
C ILE A 499 14.86 26.15 25.67
N LEU A 500 14.47 26.90 24.63
CA LEU A 500 14.78 28.31 24.51
C LEU A 500 14.14 29.17 25.63
N GLN A 501 12.90 28.88 26.02
CA GLN A 501 12.21 29.57 27.10
C GLN A 501 12.90 29.34 28.46
N ILE A 502 13.24 28.09 28.79
CA ILE A 502 13.95 27.76 30.04
C ILE A 502 15.32 28.43 30.06
N SER A 503 16.07 28.32 28.98
CA SER A 503 17.41 28.92 28.86
C SER A 503 17.38 30.46 28.97
N ALA A 504 16.41 31.11 28.31
CA ALA A 504 16.22 32.55 28.36
C ALA A 504 15.88 33.03 29.77
N GLY A 505 14.98 32.32 30.46
CA GLY A 505 14.65 32.64 31.85
C GLY A 505 15.85 32.50 32.80
N HIS A 506 16.70 31.47 32.64
CA HIS A 506 17.91 31.29 33.42
C HIS A 506 18.98 32.35 33.13
N LEU A 507 19.13 32.74 31.86
CA LEU A 507 20.12 33.73 31.43
C LEU A 507 19.65 35.18 31.57
N ASP A 508 18.43 35.42 32.02
CA ASP A 508 17.76 36.75 32.11
C ASP A 508 17.84 37.53 30.77
N VAL A 509 17.47 36.86 29.67
CA VAL A 509 17.44 37.41 28.30
C VAL A 509 16.12 37.07 27.60
N ASN A 510 15.85 37.76 26.47
CA ASN A 510 14.71 37.37 25.64
C ASN A 510 15.01 36.12 24.84
N PRO A 511 14.06 35.14 24.65
CA PRO A 511 14.26 33.95 23.82
C PRO A 511 14.74 34.24 22.38
N SER A 512 14.38 35.42 21.84
CA SER A 512 14.86 35.87 20.52
C SER A 512 16.35 36.27 20.47
N GLU A 513 17.02 36.40 21.60
CA GLU A 513 18.44 36.73 21.70
C GLU A 513 19.35 35.50 21.73
N ILE A 514 18.79 34.32 21.84
CA ILE A 514 19.48 33.03 21.88
C ILE A 514 18.99 32.07 20.82
N GLN A 515 19.82 31.08 20.47
CA GLN A 515 19.48 30.00 19.55
C GLN A 515 19.94 28.67 20.14
N PHE A 516 19.21 27.60 19.81
CA PHE A 516 19.57 26.23 20.17
C PHE A 516 20.01 25.47 18.91
N VAL A 517 21.27 25.06 18.86
CA VAL A 517 21.89 24.41 17.70
C VAL A 517 22.85 23.34 18.19
N ARG A 518 22.79 22.15 17.58
CA ARG A 518 23.65 20.98 17.90
C ARG A 518 23.70 20.61 19.39
N GLY A 519 22.54 20.74 20.07
CA GLY A 519 22.44 20.40 21.49
C GLY A 519 22.97 21.47 22.45
N HIS A 520 23.25 22.68 21.95
CA HIS A 520 23.82 23.77 22.76
C HIS A 520 23.06 25.08 22.52
N VAL A 521 23.02 25.91 23.55
CA VAL A 521 22.45 27.25 23.50
C VAL A 521 23.55 28.28 23.26
N TYR A 522 23.35 29.18 22.31
CA TYR A 522 24.26 30.27 21.93
C TYR A 522 23.54 31.61 21.98
N ARG A 523 24.29 32.71 22.21
CA ARG A 523 23.79 34.09 21.99
C ARG A 523 23.85 34.42 20.49
N ASN A 524 22.79 35.02 19.94
CA ASN A 524 22.67 35.33 18.51
C ASN A 524 23.78 36.27 17.98
N ASN A 525 24.31 37.15 18.82
CA ASN A 525 25.29 38.14 18.43
C ASN A 525 26.75 37.63 18.49
N SER A 526 26.98 36.36 18.72
CA SER A 526 28.33 35.78 18.88
C SER A 526 28.45 34.43 18.18
N PRO A 527 28.43 34.35 16.84
CA PRO A 527 28.36 33.09 16.08
C PRO A 527 29.58 32.17 16.24
N ASN A 528 30.69 32.70 16.81
CA ASN A 528 31.93 31.95 17.08
C ASN A 528 32.24 31.84 18.59
N ALA A 529 31.29 32.15 19.47
CA ALA A 529 31.46 32.07 20.91
C ALA A 529 31.26 30.62 21.42
N ASP A 530 31.81 30.34 22.58
CA ASP A 530 31.48 29.13 23.31
C ASP A 530 29.99 29.09 23.65
N PRO A 531 29.38 27.87 23.70
CA PRO A 531 27.99 27.75 24.12
C PRO A 531 27.79 28.27 25.53
N VAL A 532 26.67 28.99 25.76
CA VAL A 532 26.31 29.48 27.08
C VAL A 532 25.64 28.45 27.97
N MET A 533 25.04 27.43 27.37
CA MET A 533 24.45 26.24 28.05
C MET A 533 24.48 25.03 27.13
N THR A 534 24.57 23.84 27.72
CA THR A 534 24.35 22.56 27.06
C THR A 534 22.90 22.08 27.23
N LEU A 535 22.48 21.07 26.47
CA LEU A 535 21.19 20.39 26.68
C LEU A 535 21.09 19.78 28.09
N GLY A 536 22.22 19.29 28.64
CA GLY A 536 22.29 18.78 30.01
C GLY A 536 21.95 19.85 31.05
N ASP A 537 22.53 21.06 30.91
CA ASP A 537 22.23 22.17 31.80
C ASP A 537 20.74 22.56 31.77
N VAL A 538 20.15 22.57 30.57
CA VAL A 538 18.71 22.85 30.41
C VAL A 538 17.84 21.76 31.01
N LEU A 539 18.23 20.49 30.87
CA LEU A 539 17.52 19.37 31.46
C LEU A 539 17.56 19.41 32.99
N ASP A 540 18.70 19.76 33.58
CA ASP A 540 18.84 19.94 35.03
C ASP A 540 17.94 21.07 35.55
N LEU A 541 17.87 22.20 34.86
CA LEU A 541 16.97 23.29 35.18
C LEU A 541 15.50 22.84 35.09
N ALA A 542 15.14 22.07 34.07
CA ALA A 542 13.77 21.60 33.88
C ALA A 542 13.33 20.57 34.95
N THR A 543 14.29 19.84 35.58
CA THR A 543 13.98 18.76 36.53
C THR A 543 14.21 19.14 37.99
N LEU A 544 15.30 19.85 38.30
CA LEU A 544 15.76 20.06 39.68
C LEU A 544 15.41 21.44 40.24
N THR A 545 15.25 22.47 39.42
CA THR A 545 15.11 23.84 39.88
C THR A 545 13.74 24.47 39.69
N ASN A 546 12.75 23.69 39.27
CA ASN A 546 11.38 24.17 39.04
C ASN A 546 10.62 24.39 40.38
N GLN A 547 11.25 25.06 41.35
CA GLN A 547 10.64 25.35 42.66
C GLN A 547 9.47 26.34 42.56
N ASP A 548 9.40 27.14 41.52
CA ASP A 548 8.38 28.19 41.33
C ASP A 548 7.21 27.76 40.45
N ASN A 549 7.09 26.47 40.07
CA ASN A 549 6.04 25.95 39.18
C ASN A 549 5.83 26.71 37.86
N GLN A 550 6.86 27.40 37.35
CA GLN A 550 6.75 28.18 36.11
C GLN A 550 6.73 27.30 34.84
N TYR A 551 7.26 26.06 34.91
CA TYR A 551 7.33 25.14 33.79
C TYR A 551 6.87 23.73 34.22
N GLU A 552 6.37 22.95 33.28
CA GLU A 552 6.16 21.51 33.52
C GLU A 552 7.49 20.81 33.80
N VAL A 553 7.50 19.81 34.67
CA VAL A 553 8.72 19.08 35.05
C VAL A 553 9.19 18.20 33.87
N GLY A 554 10.51 18.24 33.60
CA GLY A 554 11.14 17.48 32.54
C GLY A 554 11.00 18.08 31.15
N LEU A 555 11.64 17.49 30.14
CA LEU A 555 11.61 17.88 28.74
C LEU A 555 10.94 16.76 27.92
N GLU A 556 9.63 16.69 28.00
CA GLU A 556 8.82 15.71 27.27
C GLU A 556 7.62 16.42 26.65
N THR A 557 7.20 15.99 25.44
CA THR A 557 5.98 16.46 24.82
C THR A 557 5.38 15.40 23.88
N THR A 558 4.06 15.48 23.71
CA THR A 558 3.32 14.71 22.72
C THR A 558 2.67 15.66 21.73
N HIS A 559 2.84 15.40 20.45
CA HIS A 559 2.18 16.15 19.39
C HIS A 559 1.41 15.20 18.46
N VAL A 560 0.22 15.63 18.05
CA VAL A 560 -0.61 14.94 17.05
C VAL A 560 -0.71 15.82 15.83
N PHE A 561 -0.21 15.33 14.70
CA PHE A 561 -0.40 15.98 13.41
C PHE A 561 -1.65 15.41 12.74
N GLN A 562 -2.52 16.29 12.27
CA GLN A 562 -3.71 15.94 11.51
C GLN A 562 -3.65 16.60 10.13
N SER A 563 -3.75 15.81 9.07
CA SER A 563 -3.84 16.33 7.71
C SER A 563 -5.28 16.62 7.34
N SER A 564 -5.50 17.71 6.61
CA SER A 564 -6.83 18.08 6.08
C SER A 564 -7.27 17.22 4.91
N GLN A 565 -6.31 16.66 4.16
CA GLN A 565 -6.52 15.82 2.99
C GLN A 565 -5.27 14.99 2.65
N PRO A 566 -5.36 13.98 1.74
CA PRO A 566 -4.20 13.31 1.17
C PRO A 566 -3.28 14.25 0.39
N CYS A 567 -1.99 13.96 0.31
CA CYS A 567 -1.06 14.57 -0.63
C CYS A 567 -0.81 13.66 -1.85
N TYR A 568 -0.32 14.27 -2.95
CA TYR A 568 -0.29 13.60 -4.25
C TYR A 568 1.08 13.68 -4.91
N PRO A 569 2.00 12.71 -4.66
CA PRO A 569 3.17 12.52 -5.48
C PRO A 569 2.78 12.12 -6.91
N CYS A 570 3.65 12.42 -7.87
CA CYS A 570 3.47 12.06 -9.27
C CYS A 570 4.76 11.52 -9.87
N GLY A 571 4.62 10.80 -10.98
CA GLY A 571 5.77 10.24 -11.67
C GLY A 571 5.46 9.87 -13.12
N SER A 572 6.54 9.62 -13.86
CA SER A 572 6.50 9.13 -15.23
C SER A 572 7.57 8.08 -15.44
N HIS A 573 7.19 6.97 -16.05
CA HIS A 573 8.09 5.89 -16.44
C HIS A 573 8.26 5.89 -17.96
N ALA A 574 9.47 5.62 -18.42
CA ALA A 574 9.79 5.41 -19.83
C ALA A 574 10.66 4.14 -19.96
N VAL A 575 10.28 3.26 -20.86
CA VAL A 575 10.92 1.95 -21.03
C VAL A 575 11.29 1.74 -22.49
N HIS A 576 12.51 1.26 -22.73
CA HIS A 576 12.95 0.71 -24.00
C HIS A 576 13.27 -0.77 -23.79
N LEU A 577 12.59 -1.63 -24.54
CA LEU A 577 12.73 -3.08 -24.47
C LEU A 577 12.79 -3.72 -25.85
N THR A 578 13.13 -5.00 -25.87
CA THR A 578 12.94 -5.85 -27.04
C THR A 578 12.04 -7.03 -26.70
N VAL A 579 11.33 -7.53 -27.71
CA VAL A 579 10.54 -8.76 -27.63
C VAL A 579 11.04 -9.72 -28.71
N ASP A 580 11.32 -10.94 -28.29
CA ASP A 580 11.57 -12.04 -29.23
C ASP A 580 10.21 -12.59 -29.74
N PRO A 581 9.87 -12.44 -31.03
CA PRO A 581 8.57 -12.89 -31.54
C PRO A 581 8.44 -14.41 -31.63
N GLU A 582 9.53 -15.16 -31.54
CA GLU A 582 9.50 -16.63 -31.58
C GLU A 582 9.20 -17.22 -30.20
N THR A 583 9.72 -16.60 -29.13
CA THR A 583 9.58 -17.12 -27.76
C THR A 583 8.60 -16.32 -26.89
N GLY A 584 8.37 -15.03 -27.24
CA GLY A 584 7.62 -14.10 -26.40
C GLY A 584 8.45 -13.49 -25.26
N GLU A 585 9.77 -13.77 -25.22
CA GLU A 585 10.66 -13.22 -24.17
C GLU A 585 10.84 -11.72 -24.33
N ILE A 586 10.83 -11.03 -23.18
CA ILE A 586 11.07 -9.58 -23.06
C ILE A 586 12.48 -9.36 -22.47
N GLU A 587 13.26 -8.48 -23.11
CA GLU A 587 14.50 -7.97 -22.56
C GLU A 587 14.39 -6.44 -22.37
N ILE A 588 14.49 -5.98 -21.13
CA ILE A 588 14.41 -4.55 -20.80
C ILE A 588 15.80 -3.93 -20.97
N LEU A 589 16.00 -3.13 -22.00
CA LEU A 589 17.29 -2.52 -22.34
C LEU A 589 17.56 -1.25 -21.52
N LYS A 590 16.53 -0.45 -21.27
CA LYS A 590 16.60 0.77 -20.46
C LYS A 590 15.26 1.01 -19.74
N TYR A 591 15.33 1.34 -18.47
CA TYR A 591 14.17 1.70 -17.67
C TYR A 591 14.43 3.00 -16.90
N VAL A 592 13.62 4.00 -17.15
CA VAL A 592 13.73 5.33 -16.57
C VAL A 592 12.52 5.62 -15.70
N ILE A 593 12.76 6.21 -14.52
CA ILE A 593 11.76 6.64 -13.56
C ILE A 593 12.04 8.09 -13.18
N ALA A 594 11.09 8.98 -13.43
CA ALA A 594 11.13 10.37 -12.97
C ALA A 594 9.95 10.60 -12.02
N GLU A 595 10.21 11.11 -10.82
CA GLU A 595 9.19 11.27 -9.78
C GLU A 595 9.36 12.58 -9.01
N ASP A 596 8.21 13.19 -8.61
CA ASP A 596 8.15 14.31 -7.67
C ASP A 596 7.45 13.85 -6.38
N VAL A 597 8.19 13.89 -5.29
CA VAL A 597 7.74 13.50 -3.94
C VAL A 597 7.71 14.67 -2.97
N GLY A 598 7.76 15.92 -3.49
CA GLY A 598 7.99 17.09 -2.69
C GLY A 598 9.37 17.02 -2.03
N ARG A 599 9.50 17.59 -0.82
CA ARG A 599 10.78 17.61 -0.12
C ARG A 599 11.31 16.20 0.18
N VAL A 600 12.56 15.95 -0.17
CA VAL A 600 13.29 14.69 0.10
C VAL A 600 13.93 14.73 1.48
N VAL A 601 13.58 13.78 2.36
CA VAL A 601 14.18 13.67 3.70
C VAL A 601 15.47 12.84 3.65
N ASN A 602 15.42 11.67 3.01
CA ASN A 602 16.58 10.78 2.88
C ASN A 602 16.66 10.22 1.44
N PRO A 603 17.58 10.73 0.60
CA PRO A 603 17.69 10.31 -0.80
C PRO A 603 18.00 8.83 -0.99
N LEU A 604 18.84 8.23 -0.11
CA LEU A 604 19.22 6.82 -0.22
C LEU A 604 18.04 5.89 0.01
N LEU A 605 17.30 6.11 1.12
CA LEU A 605 16.14 5.31 1.46
C LEU A 605 15.01 5.50 0.44
N LEU A 606 14.80 6.74 -0.02
CA LEU A 606 13.81 7.04 -1.04
C LEU A 606 14.10 6.31 -2.36
N THR A 607 15.33 6.39 -2.86
CA THR A 607 15.73 5.67 -4.08
C THR A 607 15.55 4.16 -3.90
N GLY A 608 15.91 3.62 -2.73
CA GLY A 608 15.68 2.21 -2.41
C GLY A 608 14.19 1.80 -2.47
N GLN A 609 13.29 2.64 -1.97
CA GLN A 609 11.84 2.39 -2.07
C GLN A 609 11.33 2.44 -3.52
N VAL A 610 11.77 3.42 -4.32
CA VAL A 610 11.38 3.56 -5.73
C VAL A 610 11.84 2.34 -6.54
N VAL A 611 13.12 1.97 -6.43
CA VAL A 611 13.72 0.83 -7.14
C VAL A 611 13.05 -0.49 -6.71
N GLY A 612 12.87 -0.70 -5.41
CA GLY A 612 12.22 -1.91 -4.89
C GLY A 612 10.77 -2.04 -5.36
N ALA A 613 10.02 -0.94 -5.37
CA ALA A 613 8.64 -0.93 -5.87
C ALA A 613 8.59 -1.16 -7.40
N ALA A 614 9.53 -0.60 -8.16
CA ALA A 614 9.62 -0.83 -9.61
C ALA A 614 9.98 -2.30 -9.93
N ALA A 615 10.87 -2.92 -9.15
CA ALA A 615 11.19 -4.34 -9.27
C ALA A 615 9.95 -5.22 -9.04
N GLN A 616 9.15 -4.93 -8.01
CA GLN A 616 7.84 -5.59 -7.83
C GLN A 616 6.93 -5.39 -9.04
N GLY A 617 6.93 -4.20 -9.64
CA GLY A 617 6.14 -3.90 -10.82
C GLY A 617 6.57 -4.68 -12.06
N VAL A 618 7.88 -4.91 -12.25
CA VAL A 618 8.40 -5.78 -13.33
C VAL A 618 7.91 -7.21 -13.11
N GLY A 619 8.08 -7.78 -11.92
CA GLY A 619 7.58 -9.11 -11.58
C GLY A 619 6.08 -9.25 -11.81
N ALA A 620 5.29 -8.34 -11.25
CA ALA A 620 3.84 -8.29 -11.38
C ALA A 620 3.36 -8.13 -12.85
N THR A 621 4.18 -7.58 -13.72
CA THR A 621 3.81 -7.35 -15.13
C THR A 621 4.18 -8.52 -16.02
N ILE A 622 5.32 -9.18 -15.76
CA ILE A 622 5.92 -10.16 -16.70
C ILE A 622 5.84 -11.60 -16.18
N LEU A 623 5.95 -11.82 -14.85
CA LEU A 623 6.24 -13.14 -14.29
C LEU A 623 5.18 -13.70 -13.34
N GLU A 624 4.72 -12.85 -12.39
CA GLU A 624 3.93 -13.30 -11.24
C GLU A 624 2.46 -13.55 -11.63
N GLU A 625 1.96 -14.76 -11.39
CA GLU A 625 0.55 -15.10 -11.62
C GLU A 625 0.06 -16.18 -10.64
N LEU A 626 -1.11 -15.96 -10.07
CA LEU A 626 -1.84 -16.97 -9.30
C LEU A 626 -2.86 -17.66 -10.18
N VAL A 627 -2.56 -18.89 -10.52
CA VAL A 627 -3.36 -19.72 -11.42
C VAL A 627 -4.24 -20.66 -10.61
N TYR A 628 -5.50 -20.82 -11.04
CA TYR A 628 -6.46 -21.76 -10.51
C TYR A 628 -6.98 -22.67 -11.64
N ASP A 629 -7.29 -23.91 -11.33
CA ASP A 629 -8.05 -24.76 -12.23
C ASP A 629 -9.56 -24.44 -12.17
N ASN A 630 -10.33 -25.15 -12.99
CA ASN A 630 -11.78 -24.96 -13.07
C ASN A 630 -12.54 -25.43 -11.81
N ASP A 631 -11.91 -26.26 -10.98
CA ASP A 631 -12.47 -26.78 -9.74
C ASP A 631 -12.08 -25.93 -8.51
N GLY A 632 -11.34 -24.85 -8.74
CA GLY A 632 -10.94 -23.90 -7.70
C GLY A 632 -9.67 -24.28 -6.95
N GLN A 633 -8.89 -25.25 -7.45
CA GLN A 633 -7.62 -25.60 -6.87
C GLN A 633 -6.53 -24.59 -7.29
N PRO A 634 -5.76 -24.00 -6.35
CA PRO A 634 -4.61 -23.19 -6.70
C PRO A 634 -3.49 -24.05 -7.29
N LEU A 635 -2.98 -23.66 -8.45
CA LEU A 635 -1.88 -24.34 -9.12
C LEU A 635 -0.52 -23.66 -8.83
N SER A 636 -0.52 -22.44 -8.30
CA SER A 636 0.68 -21.69 -7.91
C SER A 636 0.99 -21.89 -6.43
N GLY A 637 1.62 -23.03 -6.08
CA GLY A 637 1.87 -23.44 -4.69
C GLY A 637 3.30 -23.20 -4.19
N SER A 638 4.23 -22.80 -5.07
CA SER A 638 5.63 -22.61 -4.75
C SER A 638 6.25 -21.53 -5.64
N PHE A 639 7.51 -21.11 -5.35
CA PHE A 639 8.26 -20.20 -6.23
C PHE A 639 8.72 -20.86 -7.55
N MET A 640 8.44 -22.15 -7.75
CA MET A 640 8.60 -22.78 -9.06
C MET A 640 7.43 -22.50 -10.00
N ASP A 641 6.25 -22.19 -9.46
CA ASP A 641 5.01 -21.95 -10.18
C ASP A 641 4.63 -20.46 -10.13
N TYR A 642 4.85 -19.82 -9.00
CA TYR A 642 4.70 -18.37 -8.81
C TYR A 642 6.09 -17.72 -8.92
N LEU A 643 6.40 -17.21 -10.10
CA LEU A 643 7.74 -16.72 -10.43
C LEU A 643 7.97 -15.30 -9.87
N LEU A 644 8.79 -15.19 -8.83
CA LEU A 644 9.30 -13.87 -8.40
C LEU A 644 10.45 -13.41 -9.32
N PRO A 645 10.56 -12.10 -9.60
CA PRO A 645 11.67 -11.59 -10.38
C PRO A 645 13.00 -11.78 -9.63
N THR A 646 13.99 -12.27 -10.34
CA THR A 646 15.36 -12.43 -9.84
C THR A 646 16.21 -11.22 -10.26
N SER A 647 17.48 -11.18 -9.82
CA SER A 647 18.41 -10.09 -10.20
C SER A 647 18.74 -10.03 -11.70
N VAL A 648 18.45 -11.09 -12.47
CA VAL A 648 18.65 -11.11 -13.93
C VAL A 648 17.42 -10.63 -14.68
N ASP A 649 16.24 -10.68 -14.06
CA ASP A 649 14.96 -10.23 -14.66
C ASP A 649 14.74 -8.73 -14.47
N VAL A 650 15.36 -8.14 -13.43
CA VAL A 650 15.19 -6.74 -13.06
C VAL A 650 16.25 -5.88 -13.72
N PRO A 651 15.90 -4.86 -14.52
CA PRO A 651 16.86 -3.97 -15.14
C PRO A 651 17.52 -3.04 -14.11
N LYS A 652 18.63 -2.41 -14.49
CA LYS A 652 19.13 -1.25 -13.78
C LYS A 652 18.20 -0.07 -14.03
N PHE A 653 17.51 0.39 -12.99
CA PHE A 653 16.67 1.58 -13.08
C PHE A 653 17.49 2.86 -13.06
N GLU A 654 17.21 3.78 -13.98
CA GLU A 654 17.69 5.16 -13.94
C GLU A 654 16.62 6.02 -13.27
N VAL A 655 16.88 6.47 -12.04
CA VAL A 655 15.90 7.18 -11.21
C VAL A 655 16.27 8.65 -11.10
N ALA A 656 15.34 9.53 -11.45
CA ALA A 656 15.42 10.97 -11.21
C ALA A 656 14.34 11.38 -10.18
N ILE A 657 14.76 11.73 -8.98
CA ILE A 657 13.88 12.34 -7.98
C ILE A 657 13.95 13.85 -8.18
N LEU A 658 12.80 14.45 -8.39
CA LEU A 658 12.64 15.88 -8.62
C LEU A 658 12.05 16.51 -7.35
N ASP A 659 12.63 17.60 -6.88
CA ASP A 659 12.11 18.45 -5.77
C ASP A 659 11.50 19.70 -6.41
N LEU A 660 10.37 19.51 -7.10
CA LEU A 660 9.75 20.58 -7.89
C LEU A 660 8.68 21.34 -7.11
N ASP A 661 7.85 20.62 -6.36
CA ASP A 661 6.62 21.20 -5.83
C ASP A 661 6.26 20.59 -4.46
N PRO A 662 6.85 21.12 -3.37
CA PRO A 662 6.55 20.65 -2.02
C PRO A 662 5.06 20.72 -1.72
N SER A 663 4.56 19.73 -0.97
CA SER A 663 3.16 19.71 -0.57
C SER A 663 2.84 20.89 0.38
N PRO A 664 1.86 21.74 0.04
CA PRO A 664 1.51 22.89 0.88
C PRO A 664 0.67 22.50 2.11
N ILE A 665 0.18 21.27 2.18
CA ILE A 665 -0.74 20.83 3.23
C ILE A 665 -0.06 20.26 4.48
N ASN A 666 1.28 20.19 4.48
CA ASN A 666 2.03 19.74 5.65
C ASN A 666 3.34 20.53 5.81
N PRO A 667 3.77 20.78 7.09
CA PRO A 667 4.95 21.61 7.39
C PRO A 667 6.27 21.13 6.80
N LEU A 668 6.45 19.82 6.64
CA LEU A 668 7.65 19.24 6.03
C LEU A 668 7.67 19.38 4.50
N GLY A 669 6.54 19.66 3.84
CA GLY A 669 6.43 19.72 2.39
C GLY A 669 6.62 18.37 1.69
N VAL A 670 6.52 17.26 2.42
CA VAL A 670 6.75 15.90 1.91
C VAL A 670 5.50 15.31 1.26
N LYS A 671 5.70 14.40 0.30
CA LYS A 671 4.67 13.52 -0.25
C LYS A 671 5.09 12.06 -0.04
N GLY A 672 4.14 11.16 0.12
CA GLY A 672 4.45 9.76 0.43
C GLY A 672 5.00 9.00 -0.78
N ALA A 673 6.13 8.30 -0.62
CA ALA A 673 6.85 7.67 -1.73
C ALA A 673 6.94 6.14 -1.69
N GLY A 674 6.53 5.48 -0.60
CA GLY A 674 6.79 4.04 -0.40
C GLY A 674 6.20 3.06 -1.42
N GLU A 675 5.28 3.51 -2.28
CA GLU A 675 4.59 2.64 -3.24
C GLU A 675 4.58 3.24 -4.67
N ILE A 676 5.28 4.37 -4.93
CA ILE A 676 5.13 5.09 -6.21
C ILE A 676 5.80 4.35 -7.36
N GLY A 677 6.95 3.74 -7.14
CA GLY A 677 7.73 3.08 -8.20
C GLY A 677 7.03 1.91 -8.91
N ILE A 678 5.95 1.32 -8.34
CA ILE A 678 5.19 0.26 -9.02
C ILE A 678 4.10 0.81 -9.95
N VAL A 679 3.60 2.03 -9.72
CA VAL A 679 2.31 2.50 -10.27
C VAL A 679 2.25 2.47 -11.78
N ALA A 680 3.29 2.97 -12.47
CA ALA A 680 3.28 3.06 -13.94
C ALA A 680 3.94 1.85 -14.64
N THR A 681 4.46 0.86 -13.89
CA THR A 681 5.27 -0.22 -14.45
C THR A 681 4.48 -1.06 -15.45
N GLY A 682 3.29 -1.53 -15.07
CA GLY A 682 2.43 -2.33 -15.94
C GLY A 682 2.06 -1.61 -17.24
N ALA A 683 1.79 -0.33 -17.15
CA ALA A 683 1.45 0.50 -18.30
C ALA A 683 2.64 0.74 -19.24
N ALA A 684 3.79 1.17 -18.68
CA ALA A 684 4.97 1.49 -19.48
C ALA A 684 5.50 0.27 -20.25
N LEU A 685 5.57 -0.90 -19.56
CA LEU A 685 5.96 -2.16 -20.20
C LEU A 685 4.96 -2.60 -21.27
N SER A 686 3.66 -2.53 -20.99
CA SER A 686 2.63 -2.91 -21.98
C SER A 686 2.60 -1.99 -23.20
N ASN A 687 2.85 -0.69 -23.01
CA ASN A 687 2.97 0.27 -24.11
C ASN A 687 4.20 -0.05 -24.96
N ALA A 688 5.35 -0.35 -24.34
CA ALA A 688 6.55 -0.74 -25.06
C ALA A 688 6.37 -2.06 -25.84
N VAL A 689 5.78 -3.09 -25.22
CA VAL A 689 5.48 -4.36 -25.91
C VAL A 689 4.51 -4.15 -27.08
N SER A 690 3.47 -3.34 -26.88
CA SER A 690 2.52 -3.01 -27.95
C SER A 690 3.20 -2.33 -29.13
N ASN A 691 4.12 -1.39 -28.86
CA ASN A 691 4.89 -0.67 -29.88
C ASN A 691 5.93 -1.57 -30.58
N ALA A 692 6.50 -2.55 -29.87
CA ALA A 692 7.40 -3.54 -30.44
C ALA A 692 6.68 -4.47 -31.43
N LEU A 693 5.55 -5.02 -30.99
CA LEU A 693 4.83 -6.06 -31.74
C LEU A 693 3.79 -5.49 -32.73
N GLY A 694 3.40 -4.23 -32.59
CA GLY A 694 2.26 -3.65 -33.32
C GLY A 694 0.94 -4.36 -32.97
N ILE A 695 0.80 -4.82 -31.71
CA ILE A 695 -0.38 -5.50 -31.14
C ILE A 695 -0.90 -4.66 -29.98
N SER A 696 -2.22 -4.50 -29.87
CA SER A 696 -2.81 -3.84 -28.71
C SER A 696 -2.87 -4.79 -27.52
N VAL A 697 -1.91 -4.71 -26.62
CA VAL A 697 -1.94 -5.43 -25.32
C VAL A 697 -3.08 -4.89 -24.48
N LYS A 698 -3.97 -5.77 -24.01
CA LYS A 698 -5.16 -5.43 -23.20
C LYS A 698 -5.21 -6.17 -21.87
N GLY A 699 -4.29 -7.08 -21.61
CA GLY A 699 -4.23 -7.91 -20.42
C GLY A 699 -2.83 -8.11 -19.87
N LEU A 700 -2.74 -8.36 -18.58
CA LEU A 700 -1.56 -8.77 -17.85
C LEU A 700 -1.77 -10.20 -17.31
N PRO A 701 -0.71 -11.00 -17.09
CA PRO A 701 0.70 -10.66 -17.25
C PRO A 701 1.18 -10.77 -18.70
N LEU A 702 2.34 -10.13 -18.99
CA LEU A 702 3.06 -10.22 -20.26
C LEU A 702 4.03 -11.42 -20.24
N SER A 703 3.59 -12.56 -19.73
CA SER A 703 4.42 -13.77 -19.73
C SER A 703 4.74 -14.20 -21.16
N PRO A 704 5.88 -14.90 -21.40
CA PRO A 704 6.23 -15.39 -22.72
C PRO A 704 5.12 -16.19 -23.40
N SER A 705 4.42 -17.05 -22.64
CA SER A 705 3.29 -17.84 -23.13
C SER A 705 2.11 -16.96 -23.58
N ASN A 706 1.75 -15.95 -22.79
CA ASN A 706 0.66 -15.03 -23.13
C ASN A 706 1.01 -14.17 -24.33
N LEU A 707 2.24 -13.67 -24.43
CA LEU A 707 2.69 -12.91 -25.58
C LEU A 707 2.75 -13.75 -26.84
N LYS A 708 3.22 -15.01 -26.73
CA LYS A 708 3.25 -15.94 -27.87
C LYS A 708 1.85 -16.19 -28.41
N ALA A 709 0.86 -16.41 -27.53
CA ALA A 709 -0.53 -16.57 -27.93
C ALA A 709 -1.06 -15.33 -28.68
N LEU A 710 -0.78 -14.11 -28.19
CA LEU A 710 -1.18 -12.87 -28.85
C LEU A 710 -0.51 -12.66 -30.21
N ILE A 711 0.76 -13.06 -30.37
CA ILE A 711 1.49 -12.99 -31.64
C ILE A 711 0.88 -13.96 -32.66
N GLU A 712 0.55 -15.18 -32.27
CA GLU A 712 -0.09 -16.19 -33.10
C GLU A 712 -1.50 -15.79 -33.54
N GLU A 713 -2.29 -15.21 -32.63
CA GLU A 713 -3.62 -14.68 -32.91
C GLU A 713 -3.60 -13.55 -33.96
N LYS A 714 -2.57 -12.67 -33.94
CA LYS A 714 -2.39 -11.64 -34.98
C LYS A 714 -2.04 -12.22 -36.35
N ALA A 715 -1.34 -13.37 -36.38
CA ALA A 715 -0.88 -13.99 -37.63
C ALA A 715 -1.99 -14.76 -38.37
N THR A 716 -3.09 -15.09 -37.68
CA THR A 716 -4.29 -15.73 -38.25
C THR A 716 -5.31 -14.71 -38.70
#